data_f3ba27ce7cda03f6aefaced9382fdb84
#
_entry.id   f3ba27ce7cda03f6aefaced9382fdb84
#
_cell.length_a   1.000
_cell.length_b   1.000
_cell.length_c   1.000
_cell.angle_alpha   90.00
_cell.angle_beta   90.00
_cell.angle_gamma   90.00
#
_symmetry.space_group_name_H-M   'P 1'
#
loop_
_entity.id
_entity.type
_entity.pdbx_description
1 polymer ?
#
loop_
_entity_poly.entity_id
_entity_poly.type
_entity_poly.pdbx_seq_one_letter_code
_entity_poly.pdbx_strand_id
1 'polypeptide(L)'
;MTTSPKPPHAGTPSADATGAPQLRTDSLDDYGPMVALAIRRPDVVPLPYLRAHHSPLPDPPGAVTMHDFLARADDETLGLWRHFQRLWHRWAAPLDSFHPVRWYLTACATGPHRSVHTTVDGWLQRLATQTDGQVEATAVLLGLEPEDGDLGAVLGWGAPEWSLPAMLLAARTGRPFRWVPDAAQARREAERWPGTLTLAFPHDEIGVEDLPALTLSRSYHAAGRLADGLELASRPVGFLTATSLQVLSSVTSRRLALPGPLPPTSAAVFTGLDADPDVGPDSFLLNRERSAAGYLEAVGEVSALFLSGHSREDLFHLGPDALCGRSLQPAPSGPETRLPACVLDGDCVKGGEVLPAHTLSAPVAFFNSCNVMRLGGDGAFDEHFTLPFTYQEGEGVALVGSRRTRFGDDNVELVLAERLVRTGRPMGEIVRTLNNAIPLWGREAPDYLLLGDPEFRPFPPGPDAAEVAVRPGAEGGGVEVEFSGVDAELLEVLLPDPGPAPSVRVTGITAADGESDEVDLRTALVREEDGGVRLFVFSWKALRLRRLALRVDPGRPHQELSDDVARTLGNASAYRRLLRGYLGGFDNAEQELRSKATALSRRRAEARTAPLALREADTAAGELRSGLSRLDEALCTHLLDRIAAGAFVWLEQCESADGNFHVARHLPPTTCPYCAARVVLREYRNDHHPQASREFALCASCGNIWDVPGAVPPPVVLGADTARRGGEHRQGVRVTNDADRPLYGAVGMRLYQADQHGVTVTPGVREVAVPPRSSREFWFTLKLPEGVPAHMEFLRGFLVSNLDVAMFQRNLWTRPAEEDATAPEAEADSAVPPVWPPSGTVVSSVVRGRGR
;
A
#
# COMPACT_ATOMS: atom_id res chain seq x y z
N MET A 1 -32.88 -17.49 32.36
CA MET A 1 -32.74 -18.93 32.04
C MET A 1 -33.37 -19.12 30.67
N THR A 2 -32.63 -18.89 29.63
CA THR A 2 -33.00 -19.12 28.22
C THR A 2 -32.07 -20.21 27.70
N THR A 3 -32.65 -21.35 27.40
CA THR A 3 -31.97 -22.52 26.86
C THR A 3 -31.39 -22.19 25.50
N SER A 4 -30.05 -22.24 25.40
CA SER A 4 -29.33 -22.17 24.11
C SER A 4 -29.86 -23.24 23.15
N PRO A 5 -30.12 -22.94 21.90
CA PRO A 5 -30.46 -23.93 20.89
C PRO A 5 -29.25 -24.82 20.63
N LYS A 6 -29.48 -26.11 20.60
CA LYS A 6 -28.53 -27.16 20.26
C LYS A 6 -28.10 -26.91 18.77
N PRO A 7 -26.80 -26.91 18.42
CA PRO A 7 -26.38 -26.75 17.04
C PRO A 7 -26.95 -27.89 16.19
N PRO A 8 -27.32 -27.65 14.92
CA PRO A 8 -27.82 -28.67 14.02
C PRO A 8 -26.75 -29.74 13.82
N HIS A 9 -27.16 -30.99 13.89
CA HIS A 9 -26.29 -32.14 13.63
C HIS A 9 -25.72 -32.01 12.20
N ALA A 10 -24.41 -31.81 12.09
CA ALA A 10 -23.67 -32.00 10.86
C ALA A 10 -24.01 -33.40 10.31
N GLY A 11 -24.49 -33.45 9.11
CA GLY A 11 -24.72 -34.72 8.38
C GLY A 11 -23.42 -35.50 8.34
N THR A 12 -23.46 -36.76 8.75
CA THR A 12 -22.35 -37.68 8.68
C THR A 12 -21.82 -37.73 7.21
N PRO A 13 -20.56 -37.30 6.97
CA PRO A 13 -20.00 -37.49 5.63
C PRO A 13 -19.93 -38.97 5.30
N SER A 14 -20.28 -39.30 4.06
CA SER A 14 -20.22 -40.64 3.49
C SER A 14 -18.83 -41.24 3.70
N ALA A 15 -18.77 -42.44 4.25
CA ALA A 15 -17.57 -43.16 4.68
C ALA A 15 -16.71 -43.74 3.54
N ASP A 16 -16.62 -43.08 2.38
CA ASP A 16 -15.88 -43.59 1.20
C ASP A 16 -14.70 -42.71 0.77
N ALA A 17 -14.27 -41.75 1.59
CA ALA A 17 -12.99 -41.08 1.38
C ALA A 17 -11.87 -41.98 1.94
N THR A 18 -11.16 -42.69 1.08
CA THR A 18 -9.87 -43.37 1.37
C THR A 18 -8.79 -42.33 1.71
N GLY A 19 -9.03 -41.48 2.69
CA GLY A 19 -8.07 -40.51 3.19
C GLY A 19 -7.01 -41.21 4.00
N ALA A 20 -5.77 -40.74 3.88
CA ALA A 20 -4.67 -41.14 4.76
C ALA A 20 -5.08 -40.98 6.23
N PRO A 21 -4.73 -41.92 7.14
CA PRO A 21 -5.10 -41.83 8.53
C PRO A 21 -4.49 -40.57 9.15
N GLN A 22 -5.33 -39.80 9.80
CA GLN A 22 -4.90 -38.61 10.54
C GLN A 22 -4.50 -39.02 11.96
N LEU A 23 -3.22 -38.85 12.30
CA LEU A 23 -2.68 -39.29 13.57
C LEU A 23 -2.67 -38.16 14.58
N ARG A 24 -3.25 -38.41 15.76
CA ARG A 24 -3.33 -37.47 16.86
C ARG A 24 -2.29 -37.77 17.93
N THR A 25 -1.65 -36.73 18.48
CA THR A 25 -0.85 -36.78 19.72
C THR A 25 -1.15 -35.58 20.60
N ASP A 26 -0.98 -35.75 21.91
CA ASP A 26 -1.07 -34.71 22.93
C ASP A 26 0.30 -34.48 23.62
N SER A 27 1.35 -35.10 23.13
CA SER A 27 2.72 -35.00 23.65
C SER A 27 3.68 -34.47 22.58
N LEU A 28 4.47 -33.47 22.94
CA LEU A 28 5.56 -32.97 22.09
C LEU A 28 6.63 -34.05 21.86
N ASP A 29 6.85 -34.95 22.85
CA ASP A 29 7.78 -36.06 22.74
C ASP A 29 7.38 -37.08 21.68
N ASP A 30 6.08 -37.21 21.39
CA ASP A 30 5.58 -38.04 20.30
C ASP A 30 5.40 -37.25 19.00
N TYR A 31 5.17 -35.93 19.09
CA TYR A 31 4.92 -35.11 17.89
C TYR A 31 6.14 -35.05 16.96
N GLY A 32 7.33 -34.83 17.46
CA GLY A 32 8.56 -34.85 16.68
C GLY A 32 8.79 -36.18 15.94
N PRO A 33 8.76 -37.35 16.63
CA PRO A 33 8.83 -38.66 15.99
C PRO A 33 7.70 -38.90 14.98
N MET A 34 6.49 -38.43 15.26
CA MET A 34 5.33 -38.55 14.36
C MET A 34 5.52 -37.74 13.07
N VAL A 35 6.07 -36.52 13.15
CA VAL A 35 6.44 -35.70 11.98
C VAL A 35 7.49 -36.42 11.15
N ALA A 36 8.53 -37.00 11.77
CA ALA A 36 9.56 -37.75 11.06
C ALA A 36 8.99 -39.02 10.39
N LEU A 37 8.08 -39.72 11.07
CA LEU A 37 7.36 -40.87 10.50
C LEU A 37 6.54 -40.42 9.27
N ALA A 38 5.81 -39.32 9.37
CA ALA A 38 5.00 -38.78 8.28
C ALA A 38 5.82 -38.29 7.09
N ILE A 39 7.03 -37.79 7.30
CA ILE A 39 7.97 -37.49 6.21
C ILE A 39 8.31 -38.75 5.42
N ARG A 40 8.44 -39.89 6.09
CA ARG A 40 8.78 -41.20 5.48
C ARG A 40 7.57 -41.99 4.96
N ARG A 41 6.42 -41.76 5.54
CA ARG A 41 5.17 -42.44 5.22
C ARG A 41 4.15 -41.42 4.69
N PRO A 42 4.14 -41.17 3.36
CA PRO A 42 3.20 -40.21 2.74
C PRO A 42 1.71 -40.53 2.96
N ASP A 43 1.41 -41.77 3.25
CA ASP A 43 0.08 -42.24 3.60
C ASP A 43 -0.38 -41.92 5.03
N VAL A 44 0.49 -41.27 5.83
CA VAL A 44 0.19 -40.83 7.19
C VAL A 44 0.16 -39.31 7.25
N VAL A 45 -0.89 -38.73 7.78
CA VAL A 45 -0.98 -37.29 8.03
C VAL A 45 -0.93 -37.05 9.53
N PRO A 46 0.09 -36.37 10.04
CA PRO A 46 0.17 -36.04 11.47
C PRO A 46 -0.83 -34.95 11.77
N LEU A 47 -1.58 -35.16 12.82
CA LEU A 47 -2.48 -34.17 13.39
C LEU A 47 -1.73 -33.30 14.42
N PRO A 48 -2.33 -32.16 14.72
CA PRO A 48 -1.75 -31.19 15.62
C PRO A 48 -1.40 -31.79 16.97
N TYR A 49 -0.30 -31.37 17.51
CA TYR A 49 0.01 -31.48 18.90
C TYR A 49 -1.05 -30.72 19.73
N LEU A 50 -1.91 -31.44 20.41
CA LEU A 50 -2.94 -30.90 21.30
C LEU A 50 -2.44 -31.03 22.73
N ARG A 51 -2.06 -29.96 23.39
CA ARG A 51 -1.85 -29.98 24.85
C ARG A 51 -3.16 -30.33 25.53
N ALA A 52 -3.19 -31.46 26.25
CA ALA A 52 -4.41 -32.06 26.84
C ALA A 52 -5.21 -31.15 27.78
N HIS A 53 -4.65 -30.00 28.22
CA HIS A 53 -5.26 -29.13 29.21
C HIS A 53 -5.69 -27.74 28.68
N HIS A 54 -5.44 -27.38 27.42
CA HIS A 54 -5.63 -25.98 26.97
C HIS A 54 -6.19 -25.80 25.57
N SER A 55 -6.43 -26.85 24.77
CA SER A 55 -6.95 -26.65 23.41
C SER A 55 -8.43 -27.02 23.30
N PRO A 56 -9.30 -26.03 23.04
CA PRO A 56 -10.69 -26.27 22.67
C PRO A 56 -10.87 -26.63 21.20
N LEU A 57 -9.78 -26.80 20.43
CA LEU A 57 -9.87 -27.18 19.02
C LEU A 57 -10.52 -28.56 18.91
N PRO A 58 -11.60 -28.71 18.15
CA PRO A 58 -12.25 -29.99 17.97
C PRO A 58 -11.33 -30.96 17.21
N ASP A 59 -11.39 -32.21 17.58
CA ASP A 59 -10.73 -33.24 16.81
C ASP A 59 -11.36 -33.33 15.40
N PRO A 60 -10.55 -33.43 14.34
CA PRO A 60 -11.08 -33.72 13.03
C PRO A 60 -11.82 -35.06 13.02
N PRO A 61 -12.92 -35.17 12.27
CA PRO A 61 -13.64 -36.45 12.13
C PRO A 61 -12.71 -37.56 11.64
N GLY A 62 -12.68 -38.69 12.34
CA GLY A 62 -11.87 -39.84 11.96
C GLY A 62 -10.41 -39.80 12.40
N ALA A 63 -10.02 -38.88 13.28
CA ALA A 63 -8.68 -38.84 13.88
C ALA A 63 -8.41 -40.11 14.69
N VAL A 64 -7.22 -40.71 14.50
CA VAL A 64 -6.77 -41.92 15.17
C VAL A 64 -5.68 -41.56 16.14
N THR A 65 -5.74 -42.05 17.38
CA THR A 65 -4.61 -41.85 18.31
C THR A 65 -3.36 -42.55 17.80
N MET A 66 -2.20 -41.98 18.12
CA MET A 66 -0.94 -42.64 17.77
C MET A 66 -0.84 -44.06 18.31
N HIS A 67 -1.40 -44.30 19.50
CA HIS A 67 -1.45 -45.64 20.11
C HIS A 67 -2.30 -46.63 19.26
N ASP A 68 -3.50 -46.23 18.85
CA ASP A 68 -4.38 -47.08 18.05
C ASP A 68 -3.83 -47.33 16.65
N PHE A 69 -3.13 -46.35 16.07
CA PHE A 69 -2.44 -46.51 14.80
C PHE A 69 -1.31 -47.53 14.93
N LEU A 70 -0.45 -47.40 15.93
CA LEU A 70 0.67 -48.32 16.12
C LEU A 70 0.20 -49.77 16.44
N ALA A 71 -0.94 -49.91 17.10
CA ALA A 71 -1.50 -51.23 17.37
C ALA A 71 -1.88 -52.01 16.10
N ARG A 72 -2.07 -51.31 14.96
CA ARG A 72 -2.46 -51.86 13.65
C ARG A 72 -1.38 -51.73 12.59
N ALA A 73 -0.25 -51.08 12.94
CA ALA A 73 0.83 -50.80 12.03
C ALA A 73 1.65 -52.06 11.67
N ASP A 74 2.18 -52.10 10.47
CA ASP A 74 3.11 -53.12 10.03
C ASP A 74 4.48 -53.00 10.77
N ASP A 75 5.27 -54.07 10.63
CA ASP A 75 6.62 -54.13 11.29
C ASP A 75 7.55 -53.02 10.82
N GLU A 76 7.41 -52.56 9.58
CA GLU A 76 8.23 -51.47 9.03
C GLU A 76 7.90 -50.15 9.72
N THR A 77 6.62 -49.79 9.78
CA THR A 77 6.11 -48.62 10.47
C THR A 77 6.50 -48.62 11.96
N LEU A 78 6.33 -49.78 12.63
CA LEU A 78 6.74 -49.94 14.02
C LEU A 78 8.28 -49.76 14.21
N GLY A 79 9.07 -50.26 13.24
CA GLY A 79 10.52 -50.11 13.21
C GLY A 79 10.94 -48.64 13.08
N LEU A 80 10.34 -47.91 12.14
CA LEU A 80 10.54 -46.47 11.94
C LEU A 80 10.13 -45.66 13.17
N TRP A 81 8.96 -45.94 13.73
CA TRP A 81 8.46 -45.26 14.93
C TRP A 81 9.44 -45.40 16.11
N ARG A 82 9.82 -46.64 16.44
CA ARG A 82 10.81 -46.91 17.52
C ARG A 82 12.17 -46.28 17.27
N HIS A 83 12.56 -46.15 15.99
CA HIS A 83 13.81 -45.50 15.61
C HIS A 83 13.72 -44.00 15.85
N PHE A 84 12.67 -43.33 15.37
CA PHE A 84 12.50 -41.89 15.56
C PHE A 84 12.26 -41.49 17.01
N GLN A 85 11.52 -42.29 17.81
CA GLN A 85 11.41 -42.06 19.25
C GLN A 85 12.79 -42.11 19.95
N ARG A 86 13.61 -43.13 19.65
CA ARG A 86 14.96 -43.22 20.24
C ARG A 86 15.82 -42.02 19.86
N LEU A 87 15.77 -41.56 18.66
CA LEU A 87 16.53 -40.38 18.21
C LEU A 87 16.03 -39.09 18.83
N TRP A 88 14.70 -38.95 18.96
CA TRP A 88 14.11 -37.80 19.62
C TRP A 88 14.55 -37.69 21.08
N HIS A 89 14.40 -38.74 21.84
CA HIS A 89 14.89 -38.76 23.24
C HIS A 89 16.39 -38.54 23.38
N ARG A 90 17.16 -38.93 22.41
CA ARG A 90 18.61 -38.79 22.42
C ARG A 90 19.14 -37.42 22.01
N TRP A 91 18.49 -36.78 21.03
CA TRP A 91 19.00 -35.59 20.36
C TRP A 91 18.16 -34.36 20.53
N ALA A 92 16.85 -34.51 20.70
CA ALA A 92 15.91 -33.44 20.70
C ALA A 92 15.30 -33.14 22.08
N ALA A 93 15.44 -34.08 23.03
CA ALA A 93 15.03 -33.82 24.39
C ALA A 93 16.26 -33.74 25.30
N PRO A 94 16.55 -32.61 25.97
CA PRO A 94 15.71 -31.39 26.01
C PRO A 94 15.76 -30.58 24.70
N LEU A 95 14.71 -29.84 24.41
CA LEU A 95 14.56 -29.02 23.20
C LEU A 95 15.67 -27.99 23.01
N ASP A 96 16.37 -27.59 24.09
CA ASP A 96 17.50 -26.65 24.04
C ASP A 96 18.68 -27.17 23.18
N SER A 97 18.74 -28.46 22.94
CA SER A 97 19.73 -29.12 22.08
C SER A 97 19.18 -29.50 20.71
N PHE A 98 17.91 -29.23 20.48
CA PHE A 98 17.25 -29.57 19.20
C PHE A 98 17.77 -28.72 18.05
N HIS A 99 18.23 -29.41 17.01
CA HIS A 99 18.63 -28.76 15.78
C HIS A 99 17.65 -29.11 14.65
N PRO A 100 16.81 -28.18 14.23
CA PRO A 100 15.75 -28.46 13.26
C PRO A 100 16.23 -29.09 11.95
N VAL A 101 17.31 -28.58 11.37
CA VAL A 101 17.84 -29.10 10.10
C VAL A 101 18.39 -30.54 10.27
N ARG A 102 19.06 -30.85 11.39
CA ARG A 102 19.49 -32.26 11.67
C ARG A 102 18.31 -33.21 11.77
N TRP A 103 17.22 -32.78 12.41
CA TRP A 103 16.01 -33.60 12.52
C TRP A 103 15.37 -33.82 11.14
N TYR A 104 15.27 -32.78 10.32
CA TYR A 104 14.77 -32.85 8.96
C TYR A 104 15.59 -33.83 8.11
N LEU A 105 16.92 -33.70 8.10
CA LEU A 105 17.84 -34.58 7.37
C LEU A 105 17.72 -36.03 7.83
N THR A 106 17.60 -36.24 9.15
CA THR A 106 17.37 -37.56 9.73
C THR A 106 16.09 -38.20 9.20
N ALA A 107 15.01 -37.47 9.22
CA ALA A 107 13.71 -37.95 8.71
C ALA A 107 13.78 -38.28 7.21
N CYS A 108 14.43 -37.44 6.41
CA CYS A 108 14.59 -37.66 4.97
C CYS A 108 15.51 -38.81 4.61
N ALA A 109 16.63 -39.01 5.34
CA ALA A 109 17.65 -39.99 5.04
C ALA A 109 17.33 -41.42 5.51
N THR A 110 16.50 -41.57 6.53
CA THR A 110 16.14 -42.90 7.07
C THR A 110 15.25 -43.66 6.08
N GLY A 111 15.85 -44.54 5.30
CA GLY A 111 15.14 -45.36 4.29
C GLY A 111 14.66 -46.71 4.89
N PRO A 112 13.76 -47.41 4.20
CA PRO A 112 13.17 -48.66 4.67
C PRO A 112 14.09 -49.89 4.54
N HIS A 113 15.33 -49.75 4.10
CA HIS A 113 16.22 -50.88 3.86
C HIS A 113 16.80 -51.45 5.19
N ARG A 114 16.22 -52.58 5.60
CA ARG A 114 16.63 -53.35 6.81
C ARG A 114 18.10 -53.71 6.88
N SER A 115 18.81 -53.77 5.76
CA SER A 115 20.24 -54.16 5.70
C SER A 115 21.24 -53.06 6.06
N VAL A 116 20.81 -51.83 6.32
CA VAL A 116 21.66 -50.65 6.51
C VAL A 116 21.58 -50.07 7.93
N HIS A 117 20.86 -50.66 8.86
CA HIS A 117 20.63 -50.11 10.21
C HIS A 117 21.90 -49.71 10.97
N THR A 118 22.96 -50.51 10.92
CA THR A 118 24.26 -50.21 11.57
C THR A 118 25.00 -49.07 10.90
N THR A 119 24.89 -48.92 9.60
CA THR A 119 25.55 -47.85 8.83
C THR A 119 24.78 -46.53 8.98
N VAL A 120 23.45 -46.60 8.97
CA VAL A 120 22.56 -45.44 9.16
C VAL A 120 22.69 -44.87 10.59
N ASP A 121 22.67 -45.73 11.61
CA ASP A 121 22.87 -45.32 13.00
C ASP A 121 24.25 -44.67 13.23
N GLY A 122 25.34 -45.21 12.64
CA GLY A 122 26.64 -44.60 12.68
C GLY A 122 26.74 -43.27 11.95
N TRP A 123 26.00 -43.13 10.86
CA TRP A 123 25.92 -41.86 10.12
C TRP A 123 25.12 -40.83 10.89
N LEU A 124 23.95 -41.18 11.44
CA LEU A 124 23.10 -40.29 12.25
C LEU A 124 23.82 -39.85 13.54
N GLN A 125 24.64 -40.70 14.16
CA GLN A 125 25.47 -40.27 15.29
C GLN A 125 26.54 -39.25 14.90
N ARG A 126 27.14 -39.37 13.70
CA ARG A 126 28.06 -38.36 13.18
C ARG A 126 27.38 -37.08 12.88
N LEU A 127 26.17 -37.13 12.26
CA LEU A 127 25.39 -35.94 11.99
C LEU A 127 25.04 -35.17 13.27
N ALA A 128 24.71 -35.85 14.36
CA ALA A 128 24.43 -35.23 15.65
C ALA A 128 25.62 -34.47 16.26
N THR A 129 26.83 -34.79 15.85
CA THR A 129 28.08 -34.14 16.33
C THR A 129 28.63 -33.09 15.37
N GLN A 130 28.01 -32.92 14.19
CA GLN A 130 28.46 -31.94 13.20
C GLN A 130 28.05 -30.51 13.61
N THR A 131 28.87 -29.54 13.20
CA THR A 131 28.52 -28.12 13.26
C THR A 131 27.50 -27.76 12.19
N ASP A 132 26.81 -26.64 12.33
CA ASP A 132 25.77 -26.21 11.42
C ASP A 132 26.23 -26.17 9.97
N GLY A 133 27.39 -25.61 9.67
CA GLY A 133 27.98 -25.63 8.32
C GLY A 133 28.26 -27.01 7.77
N GLN A 134 28.62 -27.99 8.63
CA GLN A 134 28.79 -29.38 8.22
C GLN A 134 27.46 -30.08 7.96
N VAL A 135 26.40 -29.71 8.69
CA VAL A 135 25.03 -30.21 8.47
C VAL A 135 24.51 -29.73 7.10
N GLU A 136 24.74 -28.48 6.75
CA GLU A 136 24.36 -27.95 5.43
C GLU A 136 25.15 -28.66 4.30
N ALA A 137 26.45 -28.79 4.43
CA ALA A 137 27.28 -29.52 3.46
C ALA A 137 26.84 -30.98 3.31
N THR A 138 26.40 -31.61 4.38
CA THR A 138 25.89 -32.98 4.35
C THR A 138 24.52 -33.04 3.61
N ALA A 139 23.68 -32.04 3.77
CA ALA A 139 22.42 -31.93 3.02
C ALA A 139 22.63 -31.88 1.50
N VAL A 140 23.58 -31.07 1.04
CA VAL A 140 23.98 -30.99 -0.38
C VAL A 140 24.50 -32.33 -0.89
N LEU A 141 25.40 -32.98 -0.14
CA LEU A 141 25.95 -34.28 -0.53
C LEU A 141 24.93 -35.41 -0.61
N LEU A 142 23.84 -35.31 0.15
CA LEU A 142 22.75 -36.29 0.12
C LEU A 142 21.73 -36.01 -0.98
N GLY A 143 21.89 -34.94 -1.75
CA GLY A 143 20.95 -34.56 -2.80
C GLY A 143 19.58 -34.21 -2.24
N LEU A 144 19.51 -33.73 -0.99
CA LEU A 144 18.26 -33.31 -0.34
C LEU A 144 17.90 -31.87 -0.67
N GLU A 145 18.80 -31.13 -1.32
CA GLU A 145 18.49 -29.85 -1.94
C GLU A 145 18.24 -30.06 -3.44
N PRO A 146 17.14 -29.50 -3.99
CA PRO A 146 16.92 -29.54 -5.43
C PRO A 146 18.08 -28.82 -6.14
N GLU A 147 18.62 -29.44 -7.18
CA GLU A 147 19.71 -28.88 -8.00
C GLU A 147 19.26 -27.62 -8.77
N ASP A 148 17.97 -27.45 -9.00
CA ASP A 148 17.38 -26.32 -9.72
C ASP A 148 16.58 -25.44 -8.78
N GLY A 149 16.95 -24.14 -8.72
CA GLY A 149 16.36 -23.13 -7.85
C GLY A 149 14.91 -22.70 -8.17
N ASP A 150 14.21 -23.45 -9.04
CA ASP A 150 12.83 -23.15 -9.44
C ASP A 150 11.78 -23.63 -8.40
N LEU A 151 12.14 -24.58 -7.55
CA LEU A 151 11.27 -24.99 -6.47
C LEU A 151 11.43 -24.05 -5.27
N GLY A 152 10.31 -23.53 -4.80
CA GLY A 152 10.30 -22.64 -3.63
C GLY A 152 10.92 -23.28 -2.38
N ALA A 153 11.29 -22.46 -1.39
CA ALA A 153 11.86 -22.90 -0.12
C ALA A 153 10.92 -22.72 1.06
N VAL A 154 11.16 -23.49 2.13
CA VAL A 154 10.58 -23.28 3.45
C VAL A 154 11.67 -22.75 4.38
N LEU A 155 11.52 -21.51 4.83
CA LEU A 155 12.46 -20.83 5.71
C LEU A 155 11.80 -20.59 7.06
N GLY A 156 12.44 -21.03 8.15
CA GLY A 156 11.86 -20.87 9.49
C GLY A 156 12.84 -20.30 10.51
N TRP A 157 12.31 -19.74 11.59
CA TRP A 157 13.08 -19.25 12.76
C TRP A 157 12.23 -19.28 14.03
N GLY A 158 12.83 -18.84 15.15
CA GLY A 158 12.19 -18.81 16.46
C GLY A 158 12.37 -20.09 17.27
N ALA A 159 11.42 -20.40 18.14
CA ALA A 159 11.51 -21.59 18.98
C ALA A 159 11.57 -22.88 18.15
N PRO A 160 12.48 -23.81 18.49
CA PRO A 160 12.78 -24.97 17.64
C PRO A 160 11.57 -25.87 17.30
N GLU A 161 10.62 -26.03 18.21
CA GLU A 161 9.42 -26.87 17.99
C GLU A 161 8.52 -26.36 16.87
N TRP A 162 8.57 -25.06 16.57
CA TRP A 162 7.84 -24.45 15.44
C TRP A 162 8.36 -24.91 14.09
N SER A 163 9.57 -25.47 14.06
CA SER A 163 10.13 -26.06 12.84
C SER A 163 9.41 -27.35 12.39
N LEU A 164 8.77 -28.07 13.30
CA LEU A 164 8.19 -29.39 13.00
C LEU A 164 7.11 -29.37 11.90
N PRO A 165 6.09 -28.49 11.95
CA PRO A 165 5.14 -28.35 10.85
C PRO A 165 5.80 -27.88 9.55
N ALA A 166 6.76 -26.98 9.64
CA ALA A 166 7.48 -26.44 8.48
C ALA A 166 8.31 -27.52 7.78
N MET A 167 9.01 -28.35 8.54
CA MET A 167 9.76 -29.51 8.02
C MET A 167 8.85 -30.51 7.29
N LEU A 168 7.70 -30.81 7.89
CA LEU A 168 6.72 -31.70 7.28
C LEU A 168 6.22 -31.12 5.96
N LEU A 169 5.84 -29.86 5.92
CA LEU A 169 5.41 -29.17 4.69
C LEU A 169 6.50 -29.23 3.63
N ALA A 170 7.75 -28.86 3.98
CA ALA A 170 8.88 -28.89 3.06
C ALA A 170 9.10 -30.29 2.44
N ALA A 171 9.16 -31.32 3.27
CA ALA A 171 9.37 -32.68 2.81
C ALA A 171 8.23 -33.19 1.91
N ARG A 172 6.98 -32.88 2.25
CA ARG A 172 5.79 -33.32 1.50
C ARG A 172 5.62 -32.59 0.17
N THR A 173 6.14 -31.39 0.07
CA THR A 173 6.08 -30.57 -1.16
C THR A 173 7.39 -30.64 -1.96
N GLY A 174 8.38 -31.42 -1.50
CA GLY A 174 9.68 -31.56 -2.18
C GLY A 174 10.53 -30.29 -2.16
N ARG A 175 10.26 -29.39 -1.22
CA ARG A 175 11.00 -28.12 -1.10
C ARG A 175 12.14 -28.21 -0.09
N PRO A 176 13.26 -27.47 -0.29
CA PRO A 176 14.31 -27.36 0.70
C PRO A 176 13.79 -26.68 1.97
N PHE A 177 14.31 -27.15 3.10
CA PHE A 177 14.05 -26.60 4.42
C PHE A 177 15.30 -25.90 4.96
N ARG A 178 15.13 -24.66 5.42
CA ARG A 178 16.15 -23.86 6.08
C ARG A 178 15.65 -23.40 7.45
N TRP A 179 16.50 -23.47 8.45
CA TRP A 179 16.21 -22.91 9.76
C TRP A 179 17.30 -21.93 10.16
N VAL A 180 16.92 -20.74 10.55
CA VAL A 180 17.81 -19.64 10.93
C VAL A 180 17.49 -19.17 12.34
N PRO A 181 18.44 -18.54 13.05
CA PRO A 181 18.24 -18.19 14.46
C PRO A 181 17.21 -17.08 14.70
N ASP A 182 17.06 -16.17 13.76
CA ASP A 182 16.22 -14.98 13.97
C ASP A 182 15.69 -14.38 12.65
N ALA A 183 14.75 -13.45 12.76
CA ALA A 183 14.15 -12.74 11.63
C ALA A 183 15.18 -11.95 10.80
N ALA A 184 16.27 -11.45 11.41
CA ALA A 184 17.30 -10.72 10.68
C ALA A 184 18.10 -11.64 9.74
N GLN A 185 18.41 -12.88 10.18
CA GLN A 185 19.01 -13.90 9.34
C GLN A 185 18.01 -14.37 8.28
N ALA A 186 16.73 -14.52 8.63
CA ALA A 186 15.67 -14.89 7.69
C ALA A 186 15.58 -13.88 6.53
N ARG A 187 15.67 -12.59 6.79
CA ARG A 187 15.72 -11.55 5.74
C ARG A 187 16.90 -11.75 4.80
N ARG A 188 18.11 -11.96 5.33
CA ARG A 188 19.32 -12.18 4.51
C ARG A 188 19.22 -13.44 3.65
N GLU A 189 18.68 -14.53 4.19
CA GLU A 189 18.43 -15.75 3.42
C GLU A 189 17.34 -15.54 2.38
N ALA A 190 16.25 -14.84 2.74
CA ALA A 190 15.19 -14.50 1.81
C ALA A 190 15.70 -13.72 0.59
N GLU A 191 16.65 -12.79 0.75
CA GLU A 191 17.25 -12.05 -0.37
C GLU A 191 18.01 -12.95 -1.36
N ARG A 192 18.54 -14.06 -0.89
CA ARG A 192 19.31 -15.01 -1.71
C ARG A 192 18.45 -15.99 -2.49
N TRP A 193 17.18 -16.13 -2.09
CA TRP A 193 16.28 -17.12 -2.66
C TRP A 193 15.41 -16.50 -3.75
N PRO A 194 15.55 -16.86 -5.02
CA PRO A 194 14.78 -16.25 -6.11
C PRO A 194 13.35 -16.77 -6.22
N GLY A 195 13.08 -17.99 -5.77
CA GLY A 195 11.79 -18.66 -5.92
C GLY A 195 10.78 -18.33 -4.82
N THR A 196 9.71 -19.10 -4.81
CA THR A 196 8.64 -19.01 -3.80
C THR A 196 9.15 -19.23 -2.39
N LEU A 197 8.67 -18.45 -1.42
CA LEU A 197 9.05 -18.60 -0.01
C LEU A 197 7.85 -18.89 0.89
N THR A 198 7.94 -19.97 1.66
CA THR A 198 7.12 -20.18 2.86
C THR A 198 7.92 -19.78 4.08
N LEU A 199 7.45 -18.81 4.85
CA LEU A 199 8.09 -18.28 6.04
C LEU A 199 7.37 -18.81 7.29
N ALA A 200 8.09 -19.64 8.09
CA ALA A 200 7.53 -20.33 9.24
C ALA A 200 8.14 -19.80 10.56
N PHE A 201 7.30 -19.26 11.45
CA PHE A 201 7.76 -18.63 12.68
C PHE A 201 6.63 -18.49 13.71
N PRO A 202 6.93 -18.32 15.00
CA PRO A 202 5.96 -17.87 16.00
C PRO A 202 5.45 -16.47 15.68
N HIS A 203 4.16 -16.20 15.85
CA HIS A 203 3.53 -14.93 15.45
C HIS A 203 4.16 -13.67 16.06
N ASP A 204 4.76 -13.80 17.25
CA ASP A 204 5.43 -12.74 18.02
C ASP A 204 6.92 -12.54 17.67
N GLU A 205 7.48 -13.36 16.77
CA GLU A 205 8.87 -13.32 16.31
C GLU A 205 9.10 -12.43 15.08
N ILE A 206 8.12 -11.66 14.67
CA ILE A 206 8.20 -10.77 13.52
C ILE A 206 7.75 -9.37 13.90
N GLY A 207 8.49 -8.34 13.48
CA GLY A 207 8.09 -6.94 13.58
C GLY A 207 7.43 -6.44 12.29
N VAL A 208 6.65 -5.38 12.40
CA VAL A 208 6.01 -4.74 11.24
C VAL A 208 7.04 -4.28 10.19
N GLU A 209 8.23 -3.91 10.63
CA GLU A 209 9.36 -3.51 9.80
C GLU A 209 10.01 -4.66 9.01
N ASP A 210 9.81 -5.90 9.43
CA ASP A 210 10.34 -7.07 8.76
C ASP A 210 9.50 -7.45 7.53
N LEU A 211 8.21 -7.18 7.56
CA LEU A 211 7.28 -7.59 6.51
C LEU A 211 7.67 -7.08 5.10
N PRO A 212 8.02 -5.80 4.91
CA PRO A 212 8.47 -5.33 3.60
C PRO A 212 9.72 -6.06 3.11
N ALA A 213 10.74 -6.22 3.96
CA ALA A 213 12.00 -6.85 3.59
C ALA A 213 11.85 -8.34 3.26
N LEU A 214 10.91 -9.04 3.88
CA LEU A 214 10.65 -10.46 3.61
C LEU A 214 9.83 -10.69 2.35
N THR A 215 8.95 -9.76 2.00
CA THR A 215 8.02 -9.87 0.88
C THR A 215 8.49 -9.15 -0.38
N LEU A 216 9.32 -8.11 -0.23
CA LEU A 216 9.82 -7.28 -1.32
C LEU A 216 11.25 -7.67 -1.66
N SER A 217 11.55 -7.75 -2.92
CA SER A 217 12.91 -8.09 -3.30
C SER A 217 13.76 -6.92 -3.72
N ARG A 218 13.23 -5.92 -4.33
CA ARG A 218 14.03 -4.77 -4.80
C ARG A 218 13.17 -3.58 -5.14
N SER A 219 13.71 -2.39 -4.85
CA SER A 219 13.28 -1.17 -5.53
C SER A 219 13.40 -1.37 -7.03
N TYR A 220 12.32 -1.27 -7.75
CA TYR A 220 12.34 -1.36 -9.21
C TYR A 220 13.05 -0.12 -9.77
N HIS A 221 14.32 -0.28 -10.09
CA HIS A 221 15.10 0.69 -10.83
C HIS A 221 15.07 0.37 -12.33
N ALA A 222 13.92 0.45 -12.96
CA ALA A 222 13.88 0.44 -14.41
C ALA A 222 14.59 1.67 -14.95
N ALA A 223 15.85 1.48 -15.32
CA ALA A 223 16.61 2.35 -16.23
C ALA A 223 16.33 3.87 -16.04
N GLY A 224 16.33 4.38 -14.82
CA GLY A 224 16.24 5.83 -14.54
C GLY A 224 14.87 6.48 -14.81
N ARG A 225 13.78 5.74 -14.93
CA ARG A 225 12.47 6.26 -15.34
C ARG A 225 11.35 6.16 -14.31
N LEU A 226 11.56 5.52 -13.17
CA LEU A 226 10.60 5.56 -12.08
C LEU A 226 11.14 6.46 -10.98
N ALA A 227 10.44 7.56 -10.78
CA ALA A 227 10.59 8.36 -9.60
C ALA A 227 10.31 7.49 -8.36
N ASP A 228 11.28 7.50 -7.46
CA ASP A 228 11.24 7.13 -6.07
C ASP A 228 10.14 6.16 -5.59
N GLY A 229 10.52 4.91 -5.31
CA GLY A 229 9.84 4.16 -4.28
C GLY A 229 8.71 3.23 -4.72
N LEU A 230 8.62 2.75 -5.96
CA LEU A 230 7.78 1.59 -6.27
C LEU A 230 8.53 0.31 -5.89
N GLU A 231 8.13 -0.27 -4.78
CA GLU A 231 8.59 -1.60 -4.36
C GLU A 231 7.65 -2.64 -4.95
N LEU A 232 8.20 -3.65 -5.61
CA LEU A 232 7.46 -4.78 -6.16
C LEU A 232 7.67 -6.02 -5.31
N ALA A 233 6.62 -6.80 -5.12
CA ALA A 233 6.75 -8.16 -4.65
C ALA A 233 7.40 -8.99 -5.76
N SER A 234 8.66 -9.36 -5.60
CA SER A 234 9.42 -10.07 -6.63
C SER A 234 9.07 -11.55 -6.70
N ARG A 235 8.61 -12.10 -5.59
CA ARG A 235 8.34 -13.53 -5.47
C ARG A 235 7.05 -13.80 -4.72
N PRO A 236 6.45 -14.99 -4.91
CA PRO A 236 5.37 -15.47 -4.08
C PRO A 236 5.87 -15.74 -2.65
N VAL A 237 5.21 -15.15 -1.65
CA VAL A 237 5.50 -15.36 -0.23
C VAL A 237 4.25 -15.73 0.52
N GLY A 238 4.35 -16.70 1.43
CA GLY A 238 3.29 -17.04 2.36
C GLY A 238 3.85 -17.22 3.78
N PHE A 239 3.05 -16.86 4.76
CA PHE A 239 3.39 -16.92 6.18
C PHE A 239 2.74 -18.15 6.82
N LEU A 240 3.56 -19.03 7.34
CA LEU A 240 3.15 -20.19 8.11
C LEU A 240 3.35 -19.86 9.60
N THR A 241 2.39 -19.14 10.15
CA THR A 241 2.41 -18.65 11.53
C THR A 241 1.03 -18.74 12.14
N ALA A 242 0.96 -18.81 13.47
CA ALA A 242 -0.27 -18.93 14.23
C ALA A 242 -0.04 -18.47 15.67
N THR A 243 -1.10 -18.36 16.47
CA THR A 243 -1.03 -18.00 17.90
C THR A 243 -0.50 -19.14 18.79
N SER A 244 -0.48 -20.37 18.28
CA SER A 244 0.08 -21.52 19.00
C SER A 244 0.57 -22.59 18.03
N LEU A 245 1.48 -23.44 18.54
CA LEU A 245 1.99 -24.59 17.79
C LEU A 245 0.87 -25.56 17.38
N GLN A 246 -0.17 -25.69 18.22
CA GLN A 246 -1.35 -26.52 17.91
C GLN A 246 -2.07 -26.02 16.67
N VAL A 247 -2.36 -24.71 16.59
CA VAL A 247 -3.01 -24.12 15.42
C VAL A 247 -2.15 -24.26 14.19
N LEU A 248 -0.84 -23.97 14.29
CA LEU A 248 0.10 -24.10 13.17
C LEU A 248 0.15 -25.54 12.64
N SER A 249 0.26 -26.51 13.56
CA SER A 249 0.24 -27.94 13.21
C SER A 249 -1.07 -28.35 12.55
N SER A 250 -2.20 -27.84 13.04
CA SER A 250 -3.53 -28.09 12.48
C SER A 250 -3.66 -27.54 11.05
N VAL A 251 -3.27 -26.28 10.81
CA VAL A 251 -3.27 -25.67 9.49
C VAL A 251 -2.41 -26.46 8.50
N THR A 252 -1.20 -26.82 8.93
CA THR A 252 -0.28 -27.61 8.08
C THR A 252 -0.86 -28.98 7.76
N SER A 253 -1.42 -29.65 8.74
CA SER A 253 -2.01 -30.97 8.56
C SER A 253 -3.22 -30.93 7.63
N ARG A 254 -4.12 -29.96 7.81
CA ARG A 254 -5.26 -29.74 6.88
C ARG A 254 -4.75 -29.46 5.46
N ARG A 255 -3.74 -28.61 5.29
CA ARG A 255 -3.13 -28.33 3.99
C ARG A 255 -2.63 -29.60 3.30
N LEU A 256 -2.00 -30.50 4.04
CA LEU A 256 -1.46 -31.75 3.52
C LEU A 256 -2.49 -32.87 3.35
N ALA A 257 -3.60 -32.79 4.10
CA ALA A 257 -4.70 -33.75 3.99
C ALA A 257 -5.66 -33.48 2.83
N LEU A 258 -5.62 -32.27 2.26
CA LEU A 258 -6.47 -31.94 1.10
C LEU A 258 -6.16 -32.88 -0.09
N PRO A 259 -7.16 -33.54 -0.68
CA PRO A 259 -6.97 -34.61 -1.66
C PRO A 259 -6.52 -34.15 -3.06
N GLY A 260 -5.90 -33.01 -3.18
CA GLY A 260 -5.52 -32.38 -4.46
C GLY A 260 -6.35 -31.12 -4.71
N PRO A 261 -6.55 -30.72 -5.96
CA PRO A 261 -7.38 -29.58 -6.27
C PRO A 261 -8.81 -29.77 -5.75
N LEU A 262 -9.30 -28.75 -5.07
CA LEU A 262 -10.67 -28.72 -4.54
C LEU A 262 -11.68 -28.53 -5.68
N PRO A 263 -12.96 -28.86 -5.47
CA PRO A 263 -14.01 -28.46 -6.40
C PRO A 263 -13.95 -26.95 -6.64
N PRO A 264 -14.08 -26.45 -7.88
CA PRO A 264 -13.93 -25.02 -8.18
C PRO A 264 -15.18 -24.22 -7.77
N THR A 265 -15.60 -24.38 -6.51
CA THR A 265 -16.72 -23.66 -5.92
C THR A 265 -16.22 -22.45 -5.16
N SER A 266 -16.72 -21.27 -5.50
CA SER A 266 -16.40 -20.02 -4.83
C SER A 266 -17.66 -19.23 -4.55
N ALA A 267 -17.62 -18.39 -3.51
CA ALA A 267 -18.66 -17.43 -3.21
C ALA A 267 -18.05 -16.07 -2.88
N ALA A 268 -18.66 -15.00 -3.37
CA ALA A 268 -18.28 -13.65 -3.07
C ALA A 268 -19.40 -12.95 -2.28
N VAL A 269 -19.02 -12.31 -1.19
CA VAL A 269 -19.91 -11.53 -0.31
C VAL A 269 -19.47 -10.09 -0.30
N PHE A 270 -20.34 -9.20 -0.73
CA PHE A 270 -20.10 -7.77 -0.75
C PHE A 270 -21.02 -7.08 0.27
N THR A 271 -20.43 -6.36 1.20
CA THR A 271 -21.19 -5.56 2.16
C THR A 271 -21.07 -4.09 1.79
N GLY A 272 -22.18 -3.40 1.60
CA GLY A 272 -22.20 -1.96 1.34
C GLY A 272 -22.44 -1.54 -0.11
N LEU A 273 -22.54 -2.48 -1.05
CA LEU A 273 -22.95 -2.17 -2.42
C LEU A 273 -24.44 -2.42 -2.62
N ASP A 274 -25.06 -1.61 -3.48
CA ASP A 274 -26.33 -1.96 -4.12
C ASP A 274 -25.99 -3.04 -5.16
N ALA A 275 -26.03 -4.30 -4.73
CA ALA A 275 -25.55 -5.41 -5.52
C ALA A 275 -26.50 -5.72 -6.66
N ASP A 276 -25.98 -5.80 -7.88
CA ASP A 276 -26.66 -6.41 -9.00
C ASP A 276 -26.76 -7.94 -8.74
N PRO A 277 -27.98 -8.52 -8.66
CA PRO A 277 -28.17 -9.94 -8.34
C PRO A 277 -27.71 -10.91 -9.46
N ASP A 278 -27.23 -10.42 -10.59
CA ASP A 278 -26.94 -11.17 -11.81
C ASP A 278 -25.48 -11.62 -11.96
N VAL A 279 -24.81 -11.92 -10.88
CA VAL A 279 -23.47 -12.53 -10.92
C VAL A 279 -23.58 -14.02 -11.14
N GLY A 280 -22.77 -14.58 -12.02
CA GLY A 280 -22.85 -15.91 -12.60
C GLY A 280 -23.11 -17.08 -11.64
N PRO A 281 -23.41 -18.26 -12.14
CA PRO A 281 -24.05 -19.35 -11.39
C PRO A 281 -23.27 -19.89 -10.17
N ASP A 282 -21.98 -19.52 -10.05
CA ASP A 282 -21.09 -20.00 -8.98
C ASP A 282 -20.57 -18.87 -8.07
N SER A 283 -21.07 -17.65 -8.24
CA SER A 283 -20.67 -16.49 -7.41
C SER A 283 -21.92 -15.86 -6.81
N PHE A 284 -22.01 -15.83 -5.48
CA PHE A 284 -23.14 -15.22 -4.79
C PHE A 284 -22.82 -13.80 -4.38
N LEU A 285 -23.55 -12.83 -4.91
CA LEU A 285 -23.71 -11.52 -4.29
C LEU A 285 -24.80 -11.62 -3.23
N LEU A 286 -24.44 -11.33 -1.99
CA LEU A 286 -25.36 -11.38 -0.88
C LEU A 286 -25.88 -9.98 -0.56
N ASN A 287 -27.17 -9.81 -0.68
CA ASN A 287 -27.90 -8.56 -0.45
C ASN A 287 -28.02 -8.27 1.06
N ARG A 288 -28.13 -6.99 1.44
CA ARG A 288 -28.26 -6.44 2.81
C ARG A 288 -29.38 -7.02 3.68
N GLU A 289 -30.28 -7.83 3.13
CA GLU A 289 -31.48 -8.29 3.81
C GLU A 289 -31.32 -9.59 4.61
N ARG A 290 -30.16 -10.24 4.57
CA ARG A 290 -29.92 -11.49 5.29
C ARG A 290 -29.07 -11.26 6.55
N SER A 291 -29.31 -12.06 7.60
CA SER A 291 -28.42 -12.13 8.76
C SER A 291 -27.05 -12.72 8.39
N ALA A 292 -26.04 -12.53 9.22
CA ALA A 292 -24.72 -13.12 9.01
C ALA A 292 -24.77 -14.65 8.92
N ALA A 293 -25.56 -15.29 9.78
CA ALA A 293 -25.83 -16.73 9.70
C ALA A 293 -26.50 -17.11 8.39
N GLY A 294 -27.51 -16.33 7.95
CA GLY A 294 -28.18 -16.53 6.67
C GLY A 294 -27.26 -16.36 5.47
N TYR A 295 -26.20 -15.54 5.57
CA TYR A 295 -25.15 -15.47 4.55
C TYR A 295 -24.31 -16.73 4.50
N LEU A 296 -23.81 -17.19 5.64
CA LEU A 296 -22.99 -18.41 5.69
C LEU A 296 -23.78 -19.64 5.29
N GLU A 297 -25.07 -19.73 5.68
CA GLU A 297 -25.95 -20.81 5.23
C GLU A 297 -26.20 -20.77 3.71
N ALA A 298 -26.38 -19.57 3.12
CA ALA A 298 -26.58 -19.41 1.68
C ALA A 298 -25.31 -19.70 0.87
N VAL A 299 -24.13 -19.37 1.41
CA VAL A 299 -22.83 -19.71 0.81
C VAL A 299 -22.64 -21.24 0.80
N GLY A 300 -23.09 -21.91 1.85
CA GLY A 300 -22.93 -23.35 1.99
C GLY A 300 -21.45 -23.79 2.05
N GLU A 301 -21.17 -24.98 1.58
CA GLU A 301 -19.81 -25.53 1.51
C GLU A 301 -19.13 -25.08 0.21
N VAL A 302 -18.33 -24.02 0.30
CA VAL A 302 -17.49 -23.55 -0.82
C VAL A 302 -16.01 -23.77 -0.52
N SER A 303 -15.23 -23.97 -1.57
CA SER A 303 -13.78 -24.16 -1.46
C SER A 303 -13.02 -22.84 -1.29
N ALA A 304 -13.59 -21.73 -1.79
CA ALA A 304 -13.01 -20.40 -1.64
C ALA A 304 -14.09 -19.35 -1.35
N LEU A 305 -13.87 -18.54 -0.32
CA LEU A 305 -14.76 -17.47 0.13
C LEU A 305 -14.09 -16.11 -0.04
N PHE A 306 -14.76 -15.21 -0.75
CA PHE A 306 -14.28 -13.86 -1.02
C PHE A 306 -15.19 -12.85 -0.32
N LEU A 307 -14.62 -12.08 0.61
CA LEU A 307 -15.34 -11.10 1.41
C LEU A 307 -14.86 -9.69 1.10
N SER A 308 -15.77 -8.77 0.79
CA SER A 308 -15.47 -7.35 0.63
C SER A 308 -16.40 -6.50 1.47
N GLY A 309 -15.81 -5.58 2.23
CA GLY A 309 -16.59 -4.71 3.14
C GLY A 309 -15.69 -3.92 4.08
N HIS A 310 -16.29 -3.40 5.13
CA HIS A 310 -15.58 -2.71 6.19
C HIS A 310 -15.08 -3.69 7.24
N SER A 311 -13.84 -3.51 7.68
CA SER A 311 -13.26 -4.34 8.73
C SER A 311 -12.21 -3.59 9.55
N ARG A 312 -11.82 -4.26 10.58
CA ARG A 312 -10.64 -4.05 11.39
C ARG A 312 -10.05 -5.44 11.66
N GLU A 313 -8.88 -5.54 12.27
CA GLU A 313 -8.24 -6.84 12.54
C GLU A 313 -9.11 -7.82 13.33
N ASP A 314 -9.98 -7.32 14.22
CA ASP A 314 -10.81 -8.13 15.11
C ASP A 314 -12.25 -8.34 14.62
N LEU A 315 -12.66 -7.63 13.57
CA LEU A 315 -14.06 -7.57 13.18
C LEU A 315 -14.23 -7.28 11.68
N PHE A 316 -15.04 -8.08 10.99
CA PHE A 316 -15.52 -7.82 9.64
C PHE A 316 -17.03 -7.58 9.65
N HIS A 317 -17.50 -6.47 9.08
CA HIS A 317 -18.89 -6.07 9.09
C HIS A 317 -19.70 -6.78 8.00
N LEU A 318 -20.77 -7.46 8.39
CA LEU A 318 -21.77 -8.07 7.53
C LEU A 318 -23.12 -7.33 7.71
N GLY A 319 -23.16 -6.05 7.34
CA GLY A 319 -24.29 -5.19 7.65
C GLY A 319 -24.40 -4.91 9.16
N PRO A 320 -25.57 -5.24 9.81
CA PRO A 320 -25.72 -5.12 11.26
C PRO A 320 -24.92 -6.17 12.04
N ASP A 321 -24.60 -7.30 11.40
CA ASP A 321 -23.90 -8.43 11.95
C ASP A 321 -22.40 -8.35 11.70
N ALA A 322 -21.62 -9.30 12.20
CA ALA A 322 -20.19 -9.32 12.02
C ALA A 322 -19.55 -10.71 12.12
N LEU A 323 -18.45 -10.92 11.39
CA LEU A 323 -17.47 -11.93 11.74
C LEU A 323 -16.55 -11.39 12.83
N CYS A 324 -16.22 -12.21 13.81
CA CYS A 324 -15.45 -11.84 15.00
C CYS A 324 -14.15 -12.64 15.06
N GLY A 325 -13.07 -11.96 15.43
CA GLY A 325 -11.75 -12.54 15.68
C GLY A 325 -11.60 -13.19 17.06
N ARG A 326 -12.68 -13.52 17.77
CA ARG A 326 -12.57 -14.16 19.08
C ARG A 326 -12.08 -15.59 18.95
N SER A 327 -10.89 -15.83 19.49
CA SER A 327 -10.25 -17.14 19.53
C SER A 327 -11.00 -18.17 20.36
N LEU A 328 -10.86 -19.45 19.99
CA LEU A 328 -11.23 -20.59 20.81
C LEU A 328 -10.26 -20.79 21.97
N GLN A 329 -9.05 -20.28 21.85
CA GLN A 329 -8.03 -20.39 22.89
C GLN A 329 -8.29 -19.38 24.01
N PRO A 330 -7.86 -19.69 25.25
CA PRO A 330 -7.98 -18.75 26.34
C PRO A 330 -7.14 -17.50 26.04
N ALA A 331 -7.71 -16.34 26.38
CA ALA A 331 -7.00 -15.07 26.22
C ALA A 331 -5.69 -15.10 27.04
N PRO A 332 -4.59 -14.59 26.49
CA PRO A 332 -3.38 -14.43 27.27
C PRO A 332 -3.66 -13.51 28.46
N SER A 333 -3.10 -13.86 29.62
CA SER A 333 -3.24 -13.08 30.83
C SER A 333 -1.98 -12.24 31.06
N GLY A 334 -2.11 -10.92 31.00
CA GLY A 334 -1.01 -9.99 31.28
C GLY A 334 -1.48 -8.55 31.33
N PRO A 335 -0.76 -7.67 32.03
CA PRO A 335 -1.14 -6.26 32.16
C PRO A 335 -1.07 -5.49 30.82
N GLU A 336 -0.35 -6.03 29.84
CA GLU A 336 -0.15 -5.43 28.53
C GLU A 336 -1.08 -6.01 27.45
N THR A 337 -1.88 -7.04 27.78
CA THR A 337 -2.78 -7.68 26.82
C THR A 337 -3.88 -6.72 26.40
N ARG A 338 -3.97 -6.45 25.12
CA ARG A 338 -4.97 -5.56 24.53
C ARG A 338 -6.24 -6.34 24.19
N LEU A 339 -7.20 -6.32 25.11
CA LEU A 339 -8.45 -7.06 25.00
C LEU A 339 -9.55 -6.21 24.39
N PRO A 340 -10.40 -6.74 23.48
CA PRO A 340 -11.59 -6.05 23.02
C PRO A 340 -12.62 -5.88 24.16
N ALA A 341 -13.47 -4.86 24.08
CA ALA A 341 -14.47 -4.52 25.09
C ALA A 341 -15.39 -5.69 25.43
N CYS A 342 -15.76 -6.51 24.48
CA CYS A 342 -16.62 -7.69 24.71
C CYS A 342 -15.96 -8.77 25.60
N VAL A 343 -14.65 -8.79 25.70
CA VAL A 343 -13.93 -9.68 26.62
C VAL A 343 -13.86 -9.07 28.02
N LEU A 344 -13.70 -7.74 28.10
CA LEU A 344 -13.62 -7.00 29.36
C LEU A 344 -14.99 -6.82 30.01
N ASP A 345 -16.00 -6.42 29.24
CA ASP A 345 -17.32 -5.99 29.71
C ASP A 345 -18.40 -7.06 29.47
N GLY A 346 -18.12 -8.12 28.70
CA GLY A 346 -19.03 -9.20 28.39
C GLY A 346 -20.02 -8.93 27.25
N ASP A 347 -20.15 -7.67 26.81
CA ASP A 347 -21.05 -7.26 25.73
C ASP A 347 -20.30 -6.88 24.46
N CYS A 348 -20.78 -7.38 23.31
CA CYS A 348 -20.23 -6.98 22.02
C CYS A 348 -20.72 -5.58 21.62
N VAL A 349 -19.82 -4.77 21.05
CA VAL A 349 -20.15 -3.43 20.50
C VAL A 349 -21.10 -3.48 19.29
N LYS A 350 -21.32 -4.68 18.72
CA LYS A 350 -22.27 -4.93 17.63
C LYS A 350 -23.63 -5.32 18.19
N GLY A 351 -24.67 -4.70 17.67
CA GLY A 351 -26.04 -4.96 18.09
C GLY A 351 -26.71 -6.16 17.39
N GLY A 352 -26.06 -6.70 16.34
CA GLY A 352 -26.54 -7.83 15.56
C GLY A 352 -25.90 -9.16 15.96
N GLU A 353 -26.02 -10.15 15.09
CA GLU A 353 -25.41 -11.46 15.26
C GLU A 353 -23.90 -11.40 15.08
N VAL A 354 -23.15 -12.10 15.92
CA VAL A 354 -21.69 -12.17 15.85
C VAL A 354 -21.25 -13.61 15.69
N LEU A 355 -20.59 -13.87 14.56
CA LEU A 355 -20.10 -15.20 14.19
C LEU A 355 -18.57 -15.22 14.33
N PRO A 356 -18.00 -16.15 15.12
CA PRO A 356 -16.55 -16.30 15.19
C PRO A 356 -15.98 -16.76 13.85
N ALA A 357 -14.83 -16.20 13.43
CA ALA A 357 -14.23 -16.51 12.13
C ALA A 357 -13.85 -18.00 11.97
N HIS A 358 -13.63 -18.74 13.06
CA HIS A 358 -13.38 -20.19 13.02
C HIS A 358 -14.60 -21.02 12.57
N THR A 359 -15.80 -20.43 12.52
CA THR A 359 -17.00 -21.11 11.99
C THR A 359 -17.09 -21.12 10.47
N LEU A 360 -16.22 -20.41 9.79
CA LEU A 360 -16.13 -20.44 8.33
C LEU A 360 -15.58 -21.78 7.85
N SER A 361 -16.35 -22.47 7.02
CA SER A 361 -16.02 -23.81 6.49
C SER A 361 -15.11 -23.79 5.25
N ALA A 362 -14.99 -22.63 4.58
CA ALA A 362 -14.16 -22.50 3.39
C ALA A 362 -12.66 -22.68 3.71
N PRO A 363 -11.93 -23.60 3.06
CA PRO A 363 -10.49 -23.76 3.26
C PRO A 363 -9.66 -22.53 2.83
N VAL A 364 -10.18 -21.76 1.87
CA VAL A 364 -9.52 -20.54 1.37
C VAL A 364 -10.43 -19.34 1.60
N ALA A 365 -9.87 -18.26 2.15
CA ALA A 365 -10.59 -17.00 2.31
C ALA A 365 -9.78 -15.81 1.79
N PHE A 366 -10.48 -14.85 1.19
CA PHE A 366 -9.97 -13.54 0.81
C PHE A 366 -10.77 -12.46 1.53
N PHE A 367 -10.08 -11.64 2.33
CA PHE A 367 -10.69 -10.48 2.99
C PHE A 367 -10.21 -9.19 2.31
N ASN A 368 -11.00 -8.71 1.35
CA ASN A 368 -10.76 -7.42 0.70
C ASN A 368 -11.35 -6.28 1.55
N SER A 369 -10.68 -5.97 2.63
CA SER A 369 -11.18 -5.01 3.63
C SER A 369 -10.03 -4.39 4.43
N CYS A 370 -10.32 -3.35 5.22
CA CYS A 370 -9.30 -2.59 5.93
C CYS A 370 -8.61 -3.42 7.03
N ASN A 371 -7.28 -3.36 7.09
CA ASN A 371 -6.48 -3.75 8.24
C ASN A 371 -6.71 -5.18 8.79
N VAL A 372 -7.23 -6.11 7.99
CA VAL A 372 -7.50 -7.48 8.45
C VAL A 372 -6.20 -8.19 8.82
N MET A 373 -5.14 -8.00 8.03
CA MET A 373 -3.89 -8.75 8.16
C MET A 373 -2.79 -7.90 8.83
N ARG A 374 -3.07 -7.39 10.03
CA ARG A 374 -2.06 -6.69 10.84
C ARG A 374 -1.21 -7.70 11.60
N LEU A 375 -0.13 -8.13 10.99
CA LEU A 375 0.90 -8.97 11.59
C LEU A 375 2.03 -8.11 12.15
N GLY A 376 2.81 -8.66 13.08
CA GLY A 376 4.02 -8.01 13.59
C GLY A 376 3.77 -7.01 14.72
N GLY A 377 2.72 -7.21 15.51
CA GLY A 377 2.42 -6.36 16.67
C GLY A 377 1.85 -4.97 16.34
N ASP A 378 1.52 -4.71 15.06
CA ASP A 378 0.93 -3.45 14.59
C ASP A 378 -0.60 -3.36 14.86
N GLY A 379 -1.20 -4.40 15.42
CA GLY A 379 -2.61 -4.49 15.75
C GLY A 379 -3.01 -3.63 16.96
N ALA A 380 -4.30 -3.24 17.01
CA ALA A 380 -4.88 -2.59 18.17
C ALA A 380 -5.22 -3.58 19.27
N PHE A 381 -5.37 -4.86 18.92
CA PHE A 381 -5.69 -5.95 19.83
C PHE A 381 -4.61 -7.02 19.82
N ASP A 382 -4.63 -7.86 20.83
CA ASP A 382 -3.83 -9.08 20.87
C ASP A 382 -4.22 -10.03 19.73
N GLU A 383 -3.27 -10.75 19.16
CA GLU A 383 -3.45 -11.61 18.01
C GLU A 383 -4.49 -12.71 18.22
N HIS A 384 -4.74 -13.13 19.46
CA HIS A 384 -5.84 -14.06 19.82
C HIS A 384 -7.23 -13.49 19.56
N PHE A 385 -7.35 -12.21 19.22
CA PHE A 385 -8.60 -11.56 18.88
C PHE A 385 -8.64 -11.05 17.45
N THR A 386 -7.79 -11.60 16.58
CA THR A 386 -7.76 -11.19 15.19
C THR A 386 -8.45 -12.20 14.27
N LEU A 387 -9.11 -11.69 13.25
CA LEU A 387 -9.83 -12.51 12.26
C LEU A 387 -8.93 -13.57 11.60
N PRO A 388 -7.69 -13.25 11.16
CA PRO A 388 -6.84 -14.21 10.49
C PRO A 388 -6.50 -15.43 11.34
N PHE A 389 -6.09 -15.19 12.58
CA PHE A 389 -5.70 -16.28 13.47
C PHE A 389 -6.91 -17.09 13.95
N THR A 390 -8.03 -16.42 14.21
CA THR A 390 -9.28 -17.13 14.57
C THR A 390 -9.78 -17.98 13.40
N TYR A 391 -9.66 -17.52 12.15
CA TYR A 391 -10.01 -18.32 10.97
C TYR A 391 -9.16 -19.61 10.88
N GLN A 392 -7.87 -19.53 11.23
CA GLN A 392 -6.99 -20.71 11.25
C GLN A 392 -7.38 -21.75 12.32
N GLU A 393 -8.09 -21.37 13.35
CA GLU A 393 -8.60 -22.31 14.38
C GLU A 393 -9.73 -23.20 13.87
N GLY A 394 -10.42 -22.80 12.80
CA GLY A 394 -11.45 -23.55 12.10
C GLY A 394 -10.90 -24.41 10.96
N GLU A 395 -11.60 -24.42 9.82
CA GLU A 395 -11.25 -25.19 8.62
C GLU A 395 -10.23 -24.48 7.71
N GLY A 396 -9.85 -23.26 8.03
CA GLY A 396 -8.98 -22.42 7.22
C GLY A 396 -7.60 -23.03 6.94
N VAL A 397 -7.18 -22.99 5.68
CA VAL A 397 -5.87 -23.44 5.20
C VAL A 397 -5.05 -22.29 4.64
N ALA A 398 -5.72 -21.36 3.93
CA ALA A 398 -5.10 -20.19 3.36
C ALA A 398 -6.02 -18.98 3.51
N LEU A 399 -5.47 -17.87 3.99
CA LEU A 399 -6.18 -16.60 4.10
C LEU A 399 -5.35 -15.50 3.50
N VAL A 400 -5.99 -14.71 2.62
CA VAL A 400 -5.42 -13.49 2.06
C VAL A 400 -6.17 -12.28 2.63
N GLY A 401 -5.44 -11.29 3.09
CA GLY A 401 -6.04 -10.06 3.61
C GLY A 401 -5.15 -8.85 3.43
N SER A 402 -5.75 -7.67 3.49
CA SER A 402 -5.02 -6.41 3.42
C SER A 402 -4.45 -6.03 4.78
N ARG A 403 -3.21 -5.57 4.79
CA ARG A 403 -2.51 -5.05 5.97
C ARG A 403 -2.91 -3.61 6.29
N ARG A 404 -3.47 -2.89 5.33
CA ARG A 404 -3.70 -1.45 5.39
C ARG A 404 -5.17 -1.07 5.22
N THR A 405 -5.45 0.18 5.53
CA THR A 405 -6.74 0.78 5.20
C THR A 405 -6.92 0.84 3.70
N ARG A 406 -8.04 0.31 3.22
CA ARG A 406 -8.42 0.35 1.83
C ARG A 406 -9.40 1.49 1.58
N PHE A 407 -9.19 2.20 0.50
CA PHE A 407 -10.06 3.29 0.07
C PHE A 407 -10.69 2.95 -1.28
N GLY A 408 -11.98 3.11 -1.37
CA GLY A 408 -12.77 2.95 -2.58
C GLY A 408 -13.72 1.76 -2.53
N ASP A 409 -14.80 1.89 -3.28
CA ASP A 409 -15.85 0.88 -3.41
C ASP A 409 -15.52 -0.15 -4.52
N ASP A 410 -14.28 -0.11 -5.03
CA ASP A 410 -13.86 -0.92 -6.16
C ASP A 410 -13.41 -2.29 -5.69
N ASN A 411 -14.17 -3.30 -6.04
CA ASN A 411 -13.92 -4.70 -5.68
C ASN A 411 -13.08 -5.44 -6.75
N VAL A 412 -12.38 -4.71 -7.58
CA VAL A 412 -11.66 -5.26 -8.73
C VAL A 412 -10.59 -6.26 -8.31
N GLU A 413 -9.86 -5.95 -7.23
CA GLU A 413 -8.85 -6.87 -6.73
C GLU A 413 -9.46 -8.19 -6.24
N LEU A 414 -10.66 -8.15 -5.65
CA LEU A 414 -11.36 -9.35 -5.23
C LEU A 414 -11.80 -10.20 -6.41
N VAL A 415 -12.36 -9.56 -7.46
CA VAL A 415 -12.74 -10.26 -8.70
C VAL A 415 -11.53 -10.84 -9.38
N LEU A 416 -10.44 -10.08 -9.50
CA LEU A 416 -9.19 -10.55 -10.06
C LEU A 416 -8.66 -11.75 -9.27
N ALA A 417 -8.65 -11.69 -7.95
CA ALA A 417 -8.23 -12.78 -7.08
C ALA A 417 -9.08 -14.04 -7.32
N GLU A 418 -10.39 -13.90 -7.38
CA GLU A 418 -11.33 -15.00 -7.64
C GLU A 418 -11.06 -15.64 -9.02
N ARG A 419 -10.89 -14.82 -10.07
CA ARG A 419 -10.56 -15.31 -11.41
C ARG A 419 -9.20 -16.02 -11.47
N LEU A 420 -8.19 -15.48 -10.77
CA LEU A 420 -6.87 -16.11 -10.68
C LEU A 420 -6.92 -17.44 -9.90
N VAL A 421 -7.72 -17.54 -8.85
CA VAL A 421 -7.95 -18.81 -8.14
C VAL A 421 -8.57 -19.84 -9.09
N ARG A 422 -9.60 -19.47 -9.87
CA ARG A 422 -10.27 -20.34 -10.84
C ARG A 422 -9.34 -20.81 -11.96
N THR A 423 -8.31 -20.08 -12.30
CA THR A 423 -7.28 -20.53 -13.27
C THR A 423 -6.27 -21.51 -12.68
N GLY A 424 -6.42 -21.88 -11.40
CA GLY A 424 -5.54 -22.85 -10.74
C GLY A 424 -4.17 -22.31 -10.39
N ARG A 425 -4.01 -21.00 -10.26
CA ARG A 425 -2.74 -20.39 -9.84
C ARG A 425 -2.46 -20.68 -8.36
N PRO A 426 -1.17 -20.77 -7.97
CA PRO A 426 -0.81 -20.89 -6.57
C PRO A 426 -1.15 -19.61 -5.82
N MET A 427 -1.54 -19.75 -4.56
CA MET A 427 -1.97 -18.64 -3.71
C MET A 427 -0.94 -17.52 -3.59
N GLY A 428 0.34 -17.87 -3.50
CA GLY A 428 1.42 -16.89 -3.43
C GLY A 428 1.58 -16.07 -4.71
N GLU A 429 1.38 -16.69 -5.89
CA GLU A 429 1.38 -15.96 -7.17
C GLU A 429 0.19 -15.00 -7.27
N ILE A 430 -0.97 -15.41 -6.77
CA ILE A 430 -2.15 -14.54 -6.72
C ILE A 430 -1.86 -13.30 -5.87
N VAL A 431 -1.31 -13.49 -4.67
CA VAL A 431 -0.96 -12.37 -3.78
C VAL A 431 0.14 -11.49 -4.38
N ARG A 432 1.17 -12.08 -5.01
CA ARG A 432 2.18 -11.32 -5.75
C ARG A 432 1.56 -10.48 -6.87
N THR A 433 0.65 -11.07 -7.63
CA THR A 433 -0.09 -10.39 -8.70
C THR A 433 -0.89 -9.19 -8.16
N LEU A 434 -1.62 -9.37 -7.06
CA LEU A 434 -2.38 -8.28 -6.42
C LEU A 434 -1.47 -7.16 -5.90
N ASN A 435 -0.33 -7.50 -5.29
CA ASN A 435 0.64 -6.53 -4.79
C ASN A 435 1.36 -5.76 -5.90
N ASN A 436 1.60 -6.41 -7.04
CA ASN A 436 2.26 -5.83 -8.21
C ASN A 436 1.27 -5.20 -9.21
N ALA A 437 -0.03 -5.33 -9.00
CA ALA A 437 -1.01 -4.57 -9.75
C ALA A 437 -0.61 -3.10 -9.68
N ILE A 438 -0.39 -2.47 -10.84
CA ILE A 438 0.17 -1.11 -10.95
C ILE A 438 -0.58 -0.23 -9.98
N PRO A 439 0.12 0.31 -9.00
CA PRO A 439 -0.52 0.73 -7.78
C PRO A 439 -1.51 1.80 -8.08
N LEU A 440 -2.62 1.51 -7.57
CA LEU A 440 -3.74 2.33 -7.66
C LEU A 440 -3.49 3.67 -6.94
N TRP A 441 -2.50 3.87 -6.11
CA TRP A 441 -2.45 5.11 -5.31
C TRP A 441 -1.14 5.33 -4.55
N GLY A 442 0.00 4.98 -5.09
CA GLY A 442 1.26 5.14 -4.33
C GLY A 442 1.25 4.31 -3.05
N ARG A 443 0.62 3.15 -3.08
CA ARG A 443 0.63 2.20 -1.97
C ARG A 443 2.04 1.66 -1.82
N GLU A 444 2.53 1.61 -0.61
CA GLU A 444 3.71 0.82 -0.31
C GLU A 444 3.30 -0.66 -0.37
N ALA A 445 3.98 -1.44 -1.17
CA ALA A 445 3.83 -2.89 -1.14
C ALA A 445 4.56 -3.45 0.11
N PRO A 446 4.18 -4.63 0.63
CA PRO A 446 2.99 -5.38 0.25
C PRO A 446 1.74 -4.85 0.94
N ASP A 447 0.66 -4.79 0.20
CA ASP A 447 -0.67 -4.46 0.75
C ASP A 447 -1.42 -5.73 1.20
N TYR A 448 -1.32 -6.79 0.41
CA TYR A 448 -1.88 -8.11 0.73
C TYR A 448 -0.84 -9.06 1.27
N LEU A 449 -1.21 -9.81 2.30
CA LEU A 449 -0.41 -10.90 2.86
C LEU A 449 -1.19 -12.22 2.75
N LEU A 450 -0.46 -13.33 2.67
CA LEU A 450 -0.98 -14.69 2.67
C LEU A 450 -0.59 -15.38 3.98
N LEU A 451 -1.56 -15.76 4.80
CA LEU A 451 -1.38 -16.79 5.82
C LEU A 451 -1.64 -18.15 5.16
N GLY A 452 -0.62 -18.97 5.05
CA GLY A 452 -0.68 -20.28 4.43
C GLY A 452 0.47 -20.58 3.49
N ASP A 453 0.40 -21.72 2.83
CA ASP A 453 1.40 -22.18 1.87
C ASP A 453 1.25 -21.46 0.51
N PRO A 454 2.26 -20.71 0.04
CA PRO A 454 2.17 -19.97 -1.22
C PRO A 454 2.09 -20.87 -2.46
N GLU A 455 2.53 -22.13 -2.38
CA GLU A 455 2.43 -23.10 -3.47
C GLU A 455 1.06 -23.82 -3.50
N PHE A 456 0.19 -23.54 -2.56
CA PHE A 456 -1.14 -24.14 -2.55
C PHE A 456 -1.95 -23.68 -3.75
N ARG A 457 -2.43 -24.66 -4.53
CA ARG A 457 -3.34 -24.47 -5.66
C ARG A 457 -4.71 -25.02 -5.28
N PRO A 458 -5.66 -24.16 -4.89
CA PRO A 458 -6.96 -24.66 -4.44
C PRO A 458 -7.76 -25.29 -5.57
N PHE A 459 -7.67 -24.77 -6.80
CA PHE A 459 -8.44 -25.27 -7.94
C PHE A 459 -7.54 -25.89 -9.02
N PRO A 460 -8.10 -26.75 -9.89
CA PRO A 460 -7.37 -27.26 -11.03
C PRO A 460 -7.06 -26.14 -12.03
N PRO A 461 -6.00 -26.27 -12.84
CA PRO A 461 -5.73 -25.33 -13.93
C PRO A 461 -6.94 -25.21 -14.86
N GLY A 462 -7.37 -23.98 -15.12
CA GLY A 462 -8.41 -23.68 -16.10
C GLY A 462 -7.90 -23.82 -17.54
N PRO A 463 -8.79 -23.90 -18.52
CA PRO A 463 -8.39 -23.92 -19.93
C PRO A 463 -7.87 -22.53 -20.35
N ASP A 464 -6.77 -22.51 -21.10
CA ASP A 464 -6.31 -21.33 -21.84
C ASP A 464 -7.20 -21.11 -23.06
N ALA A 465 -7.80 -19.95 -23.19
CA ALA A 465 -8.76 -19.73 -24.27
C ALA A 465 -8.85 -18.29 -24.78
N ALA A 466 -7.88 -17.85 -25.58
CA ALA A 466 -8.10 -16.81 -26.60
C ALA A 466 -6.88 -16.65 -27.51
N GLU A 467 -7.08 -16.31 -28.78
CA GLU A 467 -6.02 -15.81 -29.64
C GLU A 467 -5.74 -14.34 -29.30
N VAL A 468 -4.47 -13.99 -29.11
CA VAL A 468 -4.05 -12.63 -28.79
C VAL A 468 -3.01 -12.12 -29.80
N ALA A 469 -3.19 -10.89 -30.27
CA ALA A 469 -2.23 -10.19 -31.10
C ALA A 469 -1.78 -8.89 -30.38
N VAL A 470 -0.47 -8.71 -30.26
CA VAL A 470 0.14 -7.52 -29.65
C VAL A 470 0.92 -6.77 -30.72
N ARG A 471 0.67 -5.46 -30.86
CA ARG A 471 1.33 -4.61 -31.86
C ARG A 471 1.81 -3.31 -31.21
N PRO A 472 2.95 -2.74 -31.68
CA PRO A 472 3.30 -1.37 -31.31
C PRO A 472 2.21 -0.41 -31.76
N GLY A 473 1.83 0.54 -30.92
CA GLY A 473 0.87 1.59 -31.29
C GLY A 473 1.45 2.56 -32.31
N ALA A 474 0.63 3.00 -33.25
CA ALA A 474 1.06 3.83 -34.39
C ALA A 474 1.56 5.22 -33.99
N GLU A 475 1.19 5.77 -32.83
CA GLU A 475 1.60 7.10 -32.36
C GLU A 475 1.93 7.06 -30.85
N GLY A 476 3.07 7.61 -30.46
CA GLY A 476 3.34 7.98 -29.05
C GLY A 476 3.77 6.87 -28.11
N GLY A 477 4.19 5.69 -28.56
CA GLY A 477 4.81 4.68 -27.71
C GLY A 477 3.85 3.75 -26.95
N GLY A 478 2.56 3.75 -27.28
CA GLY A 478 1.57 2.81 -26.68
C GLY A 478 1.63 1.42 -27.32
N VAL A 479 0.90 0.47 -26.73
CA VAL A 479 0.77 -0.92 -27.20
C VAL A 479 -0.71 -1.19 -27.54
N GLU A 480 -0.95 -1.76 -28.74
CA GLU A 480 -2.26 -2.23 -29.15
C GLU A 480 -2.37 -3.73 -28.91
N VAL A 481 -3.47 -4.14 -28.28
CA VAL A 481 -3.79 -5.53 -27.97
C VAL A 481 -5.14 -5.90 -28.57
N GLU A 482 -5.18 -6.99 -29.27
CA GLU A 482 -6.41 -7.51 -29.88
C GLU A 482 -6.61 -8.96 -29.48
N PHE A 483 -7.75 -9.25 -28.83
CA PHE A 483 -8.22 -10.59 -28.54
C PHE A 483 -9.31 -10.97 -29.54
N SER A 484 -9.27 -12.21 -30.01
CA SER A 484 -10.24 -12.76 -30.96
C SER A 484 -10.79 -14.09 -30.47
N GLY A 485 -12.08 -14.33 -30.71
CA GLY A 485 -12.72 -15.60 -30.33
C GLY A 485 -12.75 -15.84 -28.82
N VAL A 486 -13.05 -14.83 -28.06
CA VAL A 486 -13.00 -14.86 -26.59
C VAL A 486 -14.20 -15.62 -26.01
N ASP A 487 -13.92 -16.69 -25.27
CA ASP A 487 -14.85 -17.38 -24.38
C ASP A 487 -14.06 -17.75 -23.11
N ALA A 488 -13.92 -16.78 -22.19
CA ALA A 488 -13.06 -16.93 -21.03
C ALA A 488 -13.53 -16.05 -19.87
N GLU A 489 -13.22 -16.45 -18.66
CA GLU A 489 -13.45 -15.64 -17.45
C GLU A 489 -12.32 -14.64 -17.19
N LEU A 490 -11.12 -14.95 -17.68
CA LEU A 490 -9.91 -14.15 -17.56
C LEU A 490 -9.09 -14.23 -18.84
N LEU A 491 -8.72 -13.09 -19.38
CA LEU A 491 -7.73 -12.97 -20.45
C LEU A 491 -6.44 -12.44 -19.88
N GLU A 492 -5.32 -12.90 -20.42
CA GLU A 492 -3.99 -12.50 -19.97
C GLU A 492 -3.06 -12.30 -21.16
N VAL A 493 -2.24 -11.25 -21.10
CA VAL A 493 -1.20 -11.00 -22.09
C VAL A 493 -0.01 -10.28 -21.47
N LEU A 494 1.19 -10.72 -21.80
CA LEU A 494 2.43 -10.02 -21.44
C LEU A 494 2.74 -8.95 -22.48
N LEU A 495 2.93 -7.74 -22.01
CA LEU A 495 3.25 -6.57 -22.85
C LEU A 495 4.70 -6.14 -22.64
N PRO A 496 5.38 -5.60 -23.66
CA PRO A 496 6.61 -4.86 -23.45
C PRO A 496 6.33 -3.67 -22.51
N ASP A 497 7.37 -3.16 -21.85
CA ASP A 497 7.18 -2.06 -20.87
C ASP A 497 6.44 -0.87 -21.51
N PRO A 498 5.18 -0.60 -21.15
CA PRO A 498 4.42 0.51 -21.69
C PRO A 498 4.71 1.84 -20.98
N GLY A 499 5.71 1.86 -20.09
CA GLY A 499 6.10 3.03 -19.30
C GLY A 499 5.66 2.98 -17.83
N PRO A 500 5.97 4.02 -17.05
CA PRO A 500 5.87 3.98 -15.59
C PRO A 500 4.43 3.89 -15.04
N ALA A 501 3.46 4.38 -15.80
CA ALA A 501 2.09 4.49 -15.29
C ALA A 501 1.07 4.29 -16.42
N PRO A 502 1.03 3.11 -17.03
CA PRO A 502 0.19 2.86 -18.18
C PRO A 502 -1.31 2.92 -17.83
N SER A 503 -2.10 3.25 -18.86
CA SER A 503 -3.56 3.22 -18.80
C SER A 503 -4.12 2.41 -19.97
N VAL A 504 -5.24 1.75 -19.74
CA VAL A 504 -5.92 0.92 -20.76
C VAL A 504 -7.12 1.66 -21.31
N ARG A 505 -7.25 1.68 -22.62
CA ARG A 505 -8.43 2.21 -23.34
C ARG A 505 -9.02 1.11 -24.21
N VAL A 506 -10.34 1.00 -24.23
CA VAL A 506 -11.04 0.16 -25.21
C VAL A 506 -11.11 0.93 -26.54
N THR A 507 -10.55 0.35 -27.60
CA THR A 507 -10.61 0.90 -28.95
C THR A 507 -11.62 0.18 -29.86
N GLY A 508 -12.08 -1.00 -29.46
CA GLY A 508 -13.14 -1.73 -30.14
C GLY A 508 -13.59 -2.95 -29.35
N ILE A 509 -14.88 -3.19 -29.34
CA ILE A 509 -15.51 -4.36 -28.74
C ILE A 509 -16.59 -4.89 -29.69
N THR A 510 -16.69 -6.21 -29.84
CA THR A 510 -17.72 -6.87 -30.61
C THR A 510 -18.17 -8.11 -29.85
N ALA A 511 -19.39 -8.13 -29.37
CA ALA A 511 -19.96 -9.27 -28.67
C ALA A 511 -20.19 -10.45 -29.61
N ALA A 512 -20.25 -11.67 -29.08
CA ALA A 512 -20.45 -12.88 -29.86
C ALA A 512 -21.86 -12.93 -30.46
N ASP A 513 -22.85 -12.41 -29.75
CA ASP A 513 -24.28 -12.39 -30.09
C ASP A 513 -24.74 -11.08 -30.77
N GLY A 514 -23.85 -10.12 -30.92
CA GLY A 514 -24.14 -8.84 -31.61
C GLY A 514 -24.76 -7.76 -30.74
N GLU A 515 -25.05 -8.04 -29.47
CA GLU A 515 -25.47 -7.04 -28.46
C GLU A 515 -24.23 -6.53 -27.71
N SER A 516 -23.83 -5.29 -27.97
CA SER A 516 -22.55 -4.74 -27.45
C SER A 516 -22.66 -3.85 -26.21
N ASP A 517 -23.87 -3.62 -25.69
CA ASP A 517 -24.06 -2.44 -24.85
C ASP A 517 -23.85 -2.64 -23.33
N GLU A 518 -23.60 -3.86 -22.83
CA GLU A 518 -23.49 -4.10 -21.38
C GLU A 518 -22.34 -5.06 -20.97
N VAL A 519 -21.17 -4.94 -21.59
CA VAL A 519 -20.03 -5.72 -21.11
C VAL A 519 -19.34 -4.96 -19.97
N ASP A 520 -19.49 -5.44 -18.73
CA ASP A 520 -18.70 -4.95 -17.59
C ASP A 520 -17.26 -5.42 -17.72
N LEU A 521 -16.46 -4.68 -18.49
CA LEU A 521 -15.08 -4.99 -18.76
C LEU A 521 -14.17 -4.37 -17.70
N ARG A 522 -13.37 -5.20 -17.05
CA ARG A 522 -12.37 -4.82 -16.07
C ARG A 522 -10.97 -5.13 -16.57
N THR A 523 -10.02 -4.33 -16.16
CA THR A 523 -8.59 -4.54 -16.50
C THR A 523 -7.71 -4.32 -15.29
N ALA A 524 -6.63 -5.11 -15.21
CA ALA A 524 -5.54 -4.88 -14.28
C ALA A 524 -4.21 -4.97 -15.01
N LEU A 525 -3.30 -4.07 -14.70
CA LEU A 525 -1.93 -4.06 -15.20
C LEU A 525 -1.00 -4.45 -14.05
N VAL A 526 -0.21 -5.49 -14.26
CA VAL A 526 0.68 -6.04 -13.23
C VAL A 526 2.10 -5.95 -13.75
N ARG A 527 2.99 -5.33 -12.98
CA ARG A 527 4.38 -5.20 -13.37
C ARG A 527 5.15 -6.48 -13.04
N GLU A 528 5.96 -6.92 -13.99
CA GLU A 528 6.85 -8.07 -13.83
C GLU A 528 8.30 -7.63 -13.53
N GLU A 529 9.10 -8.54 -13.01
CA GLU A 529 10.50 -8.26 -12.62
C GLU A 529 11.39 -7.85 -13.77
N ASP A 530 11.16 -8.39 -14.96
CA ASP A 530 11.91 -8.05 -16.20
C ASP A 530 11.55 -6.69 -16.79
N GLY A 531 10.60 -5.97 -16.13
CA GLY A 531 10.09 -4.70 -16.59
C GLY A 531 8.92 -4.80 -17.55
N GLY A 532 8.51 -5.99 -17.94
CA GLY A 532 7.28 -6.24 -18.67
C GLY A 532 6.05 -5.89 -17.84
N VAL A 533 4.91 -5.77 -18.50
CA VAL A 533 3.63 -5.56 -17.84
C VAL A 533 2.64 -6.61 -18.32
N ARG A 534 2.07 -7.32 -17.38
CA ARG A 534 1.02 -8.28 -17.64
C ARG A 534 -0.34 -7.57 -17.57
N LEU A 535 -1.06 -7.59 -18.65
CA LEU A 535 -2.43 -7.10 -18.72
C LEU A 535 -3.38 -8.27 -18.47
N PHE A 536 -4.22 -8.11 -17.45
CA PHE A 536 -5.39 -8.95 -17.21
C PHE A 536 -6.65 -8.23 -17.67
N VAL A 537 -7.53 -8.96 -18.34
CA VAL A 537 -8.86 -8.49 -18.76
C VAL A 537 -9.89 -9.50 -18.27
N PHE A 538 -10.88 -9.05 -17.54
CA PHE A 538 -11.88 -9.90 -16.89
C PHE A 538 -13.20 -9.17 -16.69
N SER A 539 -14.19 -9.90 -16.26
CA SER A 539 -15.53 -9.39 -15.93
C SER A 539 -16.12 -10.24 -14.79
N TRP A 540 -17.17 -9.75 -14.17
CA TRP A 540 -18.00 -10.52 -13.26
C TRP A 540 -18.65 -11.74 -13.93
N LYS A 541 -18.91 -11.66 -15.25
CA LYS A 541 -19.44 -12.75 -16.09
C LYS A 541 -18.35 -13.22 -17.05
N ALA A 542 -18.46 -14.42 -17.55
CA ALA A 542 -17.56 -14.88 -18.60
C ALA A 542 -17.62 -13.94 -19.82
N LEU A 543 -16.47 -13.58 -20.34
CA LEU A 543 -16.35 -12.75 -21.53
C LEU A 543 -16.65 -13.59 -22.77
N ARG A 544 -17.67 -13.21 -23.52
CA ARG A 544 -18.04 -13.85 -24.80
C ARG A 544 -18.00 -12.81 -25.91
N LEU A 545 -16.81 -12.67 -26.51
CA LEU A 545 -16.57 -11.62 -27.48
C LEU A 545 -15.99 -12.21 -28.77
N ARG A 546 -16.46 -11.72 -29.93
CA ARG A 546 -15.80 -11.98 -31.21
C ARG A 546 -14.47 -11.27 -31.31
N ARG A 547 -14.41 -10.05 -30.78
CA ARG A 547 -13.23 -9.21 -30.84
C ARG A 547 -13.22 -8.22 -29.66
N LEU A 548 -12.05 -8.06 -29.04
CA LEU A 548 -11.75 -7.01 -28.08
C LEU A 548 -10.44 -6.34 -28.49
N ALA A 549 -10.47 -5.05 -28.79
CA ALA A 549 -9.33 -4.27 -29.11
C ALA A 549 -9.07 -3.25 -27.98
N LEU A 550 -7.86 -3.24 -27.45
CA LEU A 550 -7.40 -2.38 -26.38
C LEU A 550 -6.17 -1.61 -26.83
N ARG A 551 -5.99 -0.43 -26.27
CA ARG A 551 -4.76 0.33 -26.35
C ARG A 551 -4.24 0.60 -24.95
N VAL A 552 -2.97 0.30 -24.72
CA VAL A 552 -2.27 0.61 -23.49
C VAL A 552 -1.37 1.81 -23.75
N ASP A 553 -1.74 2.95 -23.18
CA ASP A 553 -1.02 4.21 -23.33
C ASP A 553 -0.05 4.42 -22.15
N PRO A 554 1.16 5.00 -22.36
CA PRO A 554 2.04 5.39 -21.28
C PRO A 554 1.45 6.56 -20.49
N GLY A 555 1.68 6.58 -19.17
CA GLY A 555 1.25 7.68 -18.32
C GLY A 555 -0.04 7.41 -17.55
N ARG A 556 -0.16 8.06 -16.38
CA ARG A 556 -1.36 7.99 -15.51
C ARG A 556 -2.29 9.13 -15.85
N PRO A 557 -3.49 8.88 -16.38
CA PRO A 557 -4.45 9.95 -16.58
C PRO A 557 -4.68 10.71 -15.28
N HIS A 558 -4.50 12.04 -15.32
CA HIS A 558 -4.77 12.94 -14.20
C HIS A 558 -3.95 12.72 -12.91
N GLN A 559 -2.82 12.00 -12.95
CA GLN A 559 -1.96 11.82 -11.77
C GLN A 559 -1.43 13.17 -11.26
N GLU A 560 -0.94 14.01 -12.16
CA GLU A 560 -0.46 15.36 -11.85
C GLU A 560 -1.53 16.19 -11.13
N LEU A 561 -2.77 16.11 -11.58
CA LEU A 561 -3.89 16.81 -10.95
C LEU A 561 -4.19 16.29 -9.54
N SER A 562 -4.04 14.98 -9.32
CA SER A 562 -4.20 14.40 -7.98
C SER A 562 -3.10 14.86 -7.03
N ASP A 563 -1.87 14.98 -7.53
CA ASP A 563 -0.74 15.49 -6.76
C ASP A 563 -0.92 16.98 -6.45
N ASP A 564 -1.47 17.75 -7.39
CA ASP A 564 -1.83 19.16 -7.16
C ASP A 564 -2.93 19.31 -6.11
N VAL A 565 -3.96 18.46 -6.16
CA VAL A 565 -5.01 18.44 -5.12
C VAL A 565 -4.44 18.08 -3.75
N ALA A 566 -3.63 17.03 -3.66
CA ALA A 566 -3.03 16.62 -2.40
C ALA A 566 -2.20 17.75 -1.79
N ARG A 567 -1.43 18.45 -2.61
CA ARG A 567 -0.65 19.61 -2.22
C ARG A 567 -1.53 20.77 -1.79
N THR A 568 -2.56 21.09 -2.59
CA THR A 568 -3.52 22.16 -2.23
C THR A 568 -4.18 21.90 -0.89
N LEU A 569 -4.59 20.66 -0.61
CA LEU A 569 -5.19 20.30 0.68
C LEU A 569 -4.19 20.35 1.83
N GLY A 570 -2.93 19.98 1.58
CA GLY A 570 -1.84 20.14 2.54
C GLY A 570 -1.59 21.61 2.88
N ASN A 571 -1.50 22.47 1.87
CA ASN A 571 -1.34 23.93 2.03
C ASN A 571 -2.57 24.57 2.68
N ALA A 572 -3.79 24.14 2.29
CA ALA A 572 -5.03 24.55 2.94
C ALA A 572 -5.02 24.26 4.45
N SER A 573 -4.46 23.14 4.86
CA SER A 573 -4.29 22.79 6.26
C SER A 573 -3.23 23.67 6.94
N ALA A 574 -2.06 23.82 6.31
CA ALA A 574 -0.93 24.57 6.87
C ALA A 574 -1.22 26.06 7.05
N TYR A 575 -1.98 26.66 6.14
CA TYR A 575 -2.29 28.09 6.11
C TYR A 575 -3.79 28.39 6.40
N ARG A 576 -4.52 27.46 7.01
CA ARG A 576 -5.98 27.54 7.17
C ARG A 576 -6.48 28.86 7.72
N ARG A 577 -5.85 29.38 8.77
CA ARG A 577 -6.25 30.62 9.43
C ARG A 577 -6.11 31.83 8.52
N LEU A 578 -5.01 31.90 7.77
CA LEU A 578 -4.77 32.97 6.80
C LEU A 578 -5.75 32.87 5.63
N LEU A 579 -5.92 31.67 5.08
CA LEU A 579 -6.80 31.45 3.93
C LEU A 579 -8.26 31.80 4.24
N ARG A 580 -8.73 31.52 5.45
CA ARG A 580 -10.04 31.98 5.92
C ARG A 580 -10.16 33.51 6.01
N GLY A 581 -9.07 34.17 6.33
CA GLY A 581 -9.02 35.65 6.38
C GLY A 581 -8.98 36.30 5.01
N TYR A 582 -8.41 35.61 4.01
CA TYR A 582 -8.26 36.13 2.64
C TYR A 582 -9.40 35.73 1.71
N LEU A 583 -9.91 34.51 1.84
CA LEU A 583 -10.92 33.95 0.95
C LEU A 583 -12.24 33.80 1.67
N GLY A 584 -13.17 34.73 1.42
CA GLY A 584 -14.52 34.63 1.95
C GLY A 584 -15.18 33.30 1.50
N GLY A 585 -15.66 32.51 2.47
CA GLY A 585 -16.23 31.19 2.20
C GLY A 585 -15.21 30.07 1.91
N PHE A 586 -13.95 30.24 2.34
CA PHE A 586 -12.89 29.28 2.12
C PHE A 586 -13.25 27.84 2.52
N ASP A 587 -13.89 27.64 3.67
CA ASP A 587 -14.28 26.30 4.13
C ASP A 587 -15.24 25.59 3.15
N ASN A 588 -16.16 26.34 2.54
CA ASN A 588 -17.05 25.77 1.51
C ASN A 588 -16.28 25.42 0.24
N ALA A 589 -15.35 26.29 -0.18
CA ALA A 589 -14.50 26.03 -1.35
C ALA A 589 -13.58 24.83 -1.13
N GLU A 590 -13.00 24.68 0.06
CA GLU A 590 -12.21 23.52 0.44
C GLU A 590 -13.04 22.24 0.42
N GLN A 591 -14.26 22.29 0.98
CA GLN A 591 -15.17 21.13 0.97
C GLN A 591 -15.59 20.74 -0.45
N GLU A 592 -15.89 21.72 -1.31
CA GLU A 592 -16.17 21.48 -2.72
C GLU A 592 -14.98 20.83 -3.44
N LEU A 593 -13.77 21.35 -3.18
CA LEU A 593 -12.53 20.78 -3.72
C LEU A 593 -12.33 19.32 -3.28
N ARG A 594 -12.54 19.03 -1.99
CA ARG A 594 -12.45 17.67 -1.45
C ARG A 594 -13.47 16.73 -2.11
N SER A 595 -14.72 17.20 -2.26
CA SER A 595 -15.78 16.44 -2.92
C SER A 595 -15.44 16.12 -4.38
N LYS A 596 -15.00 17.13 -5.15
CA LYS A 596 -14.59 16.94 -6.55
C LYS A 596 -13.34 16.05 -6.67
N ALA A 597 -12.39 16.18 -5.77
CA ALA A 597 -11.21 15.32 -5.72
C ALA A 597 -11.58 13.86 -5.43
N THR A 598 -12.49 13.64 -4.48
CA THR A 598 -13.01 12.31 -4.18
C THR A 598 -13.75 11.71 -5.38
N ALA A 599 -14.59 12.51 -6.04
CA ALA A 599 -15.30 12.09 -7.25
C ALA A 599 -14.34 11.74 -8.39
N LEU A 600 -13.31 12.57 -8.64
CA LEU A 600 -12.29 12.27 -9.64
C LEU A 600 -11.52 11.00 -9.26
N SER A 601 -11.16 10.85 -7.98
CA SER A 601 -10.45 9.67 -7.47
C SER A 601 -11.25 8.39 -7.71
N ARG A 602 -12.55 8.41 -7.40
CA ARG A 602 -13.44 7.28 -7.67
C ARG A 602 -13.53 6.98 -9.16
N ARG A 603 -13.81 7.99 -10.00
CA ARG A 603 -13.91 7.81 -11.46
C ARG A 603 -12.60 7.35 -12.09
N ARG A 604 -11.46 7.78 -11.56
CA ARG A 604 -10.15 7.27 -11.98
C ARG A 604 -9.94 5.81 -11.57
N ALA A 605 -10.35 5.44 -10.37
CA ALA A 605 -10.32 4.05 -9.94
C ALA A 605 -11.20 3.20 -10.86
N GLU A 606 -12.42 3.62 -11.12
CA GLU A 606 -13.33 3.00 -12.08
C GLU A 606 -12.71 2.91 -13.48
N ALA A 607 -12.15 4.01 -14.00
CA ALA A 607 -11.56 4.07 -15.34
C ALA A 607 -10.30 3.20 -15.51
N ARG A 608 -9.63 2.84 -14.41
CA ARG A 608 -8.44 1.98 -14.44
C ARG A 608 -8.81 0.54 -14.66
N THR A 609 -9.95 0.16 -14.18
CA THR A 609 -10.49 -1.18 -14.21
C THR A 609 -11.69 -1.30 -15.16
N ALA A 610 -12.41 -0.20 -15.38
CA ALA A 610 -13.46 -0.05 -16.38
C ALA A 610 -13.04 1.01 -17.42
N PRO A 611 -12.28 0.66 -18.45
CA PRO A 611 -11.69 1.62 -19.39
C PRO A 611 -12.72 2.44 -20.17
N LEU A 612 -13.97 2.04 -20.17
CA LEU A 612 -15.08 2.83 -20.75
C LEU A 612 -15.42 4.08 -19.91
N ALA A 613 -15.14 4.08 -18.61
CA ALA A 613 -15.41 5.21 -17.69
C ALA A 613 -14.38 6.35 -17.80
N LEU A 614 -13.38 6.26 -18.67
CA LEU A 614 -12.31 7.27 -18.77
C LEU A 614 -12.84 8.66 -19.17
N ARG A 615 -13.88 8.75 -20.02
CA ARG A 615 -14.47 10.03 -20.43
C ARG A 615 -15.07 10.82 -19.26
N GLU A 616 -15.66 10.14 -18.31
CA GLU A 616 -16.21 10.77 -17.10
C GLU A 616 -15.09 11.26 -16.18
N ALA A 617 -13.99 10.53 -16.10
CA ALA A 617 -12.79 10.97 -15.39
C ALA A 617 -12.18 12.22 -16.03
N ASP A 618 -12.14 12.33 -17.37
CA ASP A 618 -11.67 13.51 -18.11
C ASP A 618 -12.52 14.74 -17.78
N THR A 619 -13.85 14.59 -17.73
CA THR A 619 -14.77 15.69 -17.38
C THR A 619 -14.55 16.14 -15.93
N ALA A 620 -14.52 15.22 -14.98
CA ALA A 620 -14.28 15.51 -13.57
C ALA A 620 -12.91 16.17 -13.33
N ALA A 621 -11.88 15.77 -14.09
CA ALA A 621 -10.56 16.39 -14.06
C ALA A 621 -10.59 17.85 -14.54
N GLY A 622 -11.31 18.14 -15.62
CA GLY A 622 -11.49 19.51 -16.12
C GLY A 622 -12.15 20.42 -15.10
N GLU A 623 -13.22 19.96 -14.46
CA GLU A 623 -13.93 20.73 -13.42
C GLU A 623 -13.04 20.99 -12.18
N LEU A 624 -12.27 20.00 -11.78
CA LEU A 624 -11.37 20.11 -10.63
C LEU A 624 -10.24 21.10 -10.92
N ARG A 625 -9.61 21.01 -12.11
CA ARG A 625 -8.55 21.94 -12.50
C ARG A 625 -9.05 23.38 -12.54
N SER A 626 -10.22 23.60 -13.11
CA SER A 626 -10.86 24.93 -13.10
C SER A 626 -11.14 25.44 -11.68
N GLY A 627 -11.47 24.54 -10.75
CA GLY A 627 -11.66 24.89 -9.35
C GLY A 627 -10.35 25.33 -8.68
N LEU A 628 -9.27 24.61 -8.89
CA LEU A 628 -7.92 24.96 -8.38
C LEU A 628 -7.45 26.31 -8.92
N SER A 629 -7.54 26.51 -10.24
CA SER A 629 -7.12 27.77 -10.89
C SER A 629 -7.88 28.97 -10.33
N ARG A 630 -9.21 28.85 -10.11
CA ARG A 630 -10.00 29.94 -9.50
C ARG A 630 -9.58 30.27 -8.07
N LEU A 631 -9.22 29.27 -7.26
CA LEU A 631 -8.74 29.50 -5.89
C LEU A 631 -7.40 30.20 -5.87
N ASP A 632 -6.46 29.79 -6.71
CA ASP A 632 -5.14 30.42 -6.81
C ASP A 632 -5.25 31.85 -7.32
N GLU A 633 -6.10 32.12 -8.33
CA GLU A 633 -6.35 33.47 -8.84
C GLU A 633 -7.00 34.37 -7.81
N ALA A 634 -8.00 33.85 -7.09
CA ALA A 634 -8.67 34.62 -6.04
C ALA A 634 -7.72 34.99 -4.90
N LEU A 635 -6.85 34.05 -4.46
CA LEU A 635 -5.86 34.31 -3.44
C LEU A 635 -4.81 35.31 -3.92
N CYS A 636 -4.29 35.16 -5.13
CA CYS A 636 -3.35 36.09 -5.74
C CYS A 636 -3.93 37.51 -5.80
N THR A 637 -5.14 37.66 -6.29
CA THR A 637 -5.85 38.95 -6.36
C THR A 637 -5.97 39.60 -4.99
N HIS A 638 -6.44 38.85 -3.99
CA HIS A 638 -6.59 39.33 -2.62
C HIS A 638 -5.29 39.79 -1.98
N LEU A 639 -4.21 39.03 -2.19
CA LEU A 639 -2.88 39.41 -1.71
C LEU A 639 -2.38 40.69 -2.37
N LEU A 640 -2.61 40.88 -3.67
CA LEU A 640 -2.24 42.10 -4.39
C LEU A 640 -3.02 43.33 -3.92
N ASP A 641 -4.29 43.18 -3.61
CA ASP A 641 -5.12 44.24 -3.05
C ASP A 641 -4.59 44.64 -1.66
N ARG A 642 -4.13 43.66 -0.87
CA ARG A 642 -3.51 43.91 0.42
C ARG A 642 -2.17 44.66 0.29
N ILE A 643 -1.37 44.36 -0.74
CA ILE A 643 -0.12 45.08 -1.04
C ILE A 643 -0.42 46.54 -1.41
N ALA A 644 -1.41 46.76 -2.24
CA ALA A 644 -1.87 48.08 -2.62
C ALA A 644 -2.32 48.91 -1.41
N ALA A 645 -2.85 48.26 -0.38
CA ALA A 645 -3.24 48.85 0.90
C ALA A 645 -2.08 48.93 1.96
N GLY A 646 -0.85 48.44 1.64
CA GLY A 646 0.31 48.51 2.53
C GLY A 646 0.51 47.29 3.47
N ALA A 647 0.13 46.09 3.04
CA ALA A 647 0.33 44.86 3.83
C ALA A 647 1.77 44.36 3.90
N PHE A 648 2.04 43.55 4.90
CA PHE A 648 3.33 42.90 5.13
C PHE A 648 3.61 41.72 4.15
N VAL A 649 4.81 41.20 4.25
CA VAL A 649 5.20 39.98 3.54
C VAL A 649 4.45 38.76 4.06
N TRP A 650 4.36 37.71 3.24
CA TRP A 650 3.55 36.52 3.55
C TRP A 650 4.05 35.79 4.81
N LEU A 651 5.39 35.63 4.97
CA LEU A 651 5.97 34.96 6.14
C LEU A 651 5.63 35.67 7.45
N GLU A 652 5.70 37.01 7.49
CA GLU A 652 5.32 37.77 8.68
C GLU A 652 3.86 37.52 9.06
N GLN A 653 3.00 37.27 8.09
CA GLN A 653 1.61 36.92 8.32
C GLN A 653 1.46 35.49 8.83
N CYS A 654 2.25 34.56 8.31
CA CYS A 654 2.28 33.19 8.80
C CYS A 654 2.72 33.12 10.27
N GLU A 655 3.78 33.85 10.62
CA GLU A 655 4.27 33.93 11.99
C GLU A 655 3.25 34.59 12.95
N SER A 656 2.60 35.65 12.51
CA SER A 656 1.62 36.37 13.34
C SER A 656 0.30 35.67 13.50
N ALA A 657 -0.17 34.91 12.47
CA ALA A 657 -1.47 34.26 12.46
C ALA A 657 -1.44 32.88 13.13
N ASP A 658 -0.45 32.08 12.82
CA ASP A 658 -0.40 30.67 13.22
C ASP A 658 0.67 30.40 14.28
N GLY A 659 1.73 31.23 14.37
CA GLY A 659 2.79 31.11 15.39
C GLY A 659 3.62 29.82 15.30
N ASN A 660 3.43 29.01 14.25
CA ASN A 660 4.02 27.68 14.13
C ASN A 660 5.20 27.63 13.15
N PHE A 661 5.55 28.76 12.52
CA PHE A 661 6.72 28.87 11.66
C PHE A 661 7.91 29.36 12.45
N HIS A 662 9.02 28.66 12.41
CA HIS A 662 10.28 29.03 13.07
C HIS A 662 11.46 28.89 12.12
N VAL A 663 12.54 29.59 12.42
CA VAL A 663 13.80 29.44 11.68
C VAL A 663 14.39 28.06 11.95
N ALA A 664 14.36 27.20 10.96
CA ALA A 664 14.93 25.85 11.06
C ALA A 664 16.44 25.87 10.84
N ARG A 665 16.93 26.71 9.91
CA ARG A 665 18.35 26.87 9.64
C ARG A 665 18.67 28.15 8.85
N HIS A 666 19.92 28.60 8.98
CA HIS A 666 20.49 29.58 8.08
C HIS A 666 21.12 28.87 6.87
N LEU A 667 20.77 29.33 5.68
CA LEU A 667 21.32 28.79 4.44
C LEU A 667 22.61 29.55 4.05
N PRO A 668 23.47 28.99 3.20
CA PRO A 668 24.61 29.69 2.66
C PRO A 668 24.19 31.02 1.99
N PRO A 669 24.90 32.14 2.24
CA PRO A 669 24.53 33.40 1.63
C PRO A 669 24.65 33.36 0.11
N THR A 670 23.79 34.08 -0.59
CA THR A 670 23.80 34.24 -2.02
C THR A 670 23.94 35.70 -2.46
N THR A 671 23.87 35.99 -3.73
CA THR A 671 23.97 37.33 -4.30
C THR A 671 22.58 37.80 -4.77
N CYS A 672 22.23 39.03 -4.43
CA CYS A 672 20.99 39.67 -4.84
C CYS A 672 20.92 39.76 -6.39
N PRO A 673 19.85 39.28 -7.04
CA PRO A 673 19.72 39.36 -8.50
C PRO A 673 19.51 40.78 -9.02
N TYR A 674 19.28 41.76 -8.15
CA TYR A 674 18.96 43.14 -8.53
C TYR A 674 20.11 44.12 -8.27
N CYS A 675 20.83 43.97 -7.19
CA CYS A 675 21.89 44.93 -6.81
C CYS A 675 23.25 44.30 -6.54
N ALA A 676 23.38 42.99 -6.74
CA ALA A 676 24.58 42.19 -6.49
C ALA A 676 25.09 42.16 -5.04
N ALA A 677 24.40 42.82 -4.09
CA ALA A 677 24.76 42.77 -2.67
C ALA A 677 24.54 41.36 -2.08
N ARG A 678 25.18 41.13 -0.91
CA ARG A 678 25.02 39.85 -0.18
C ARG A 678 23.59 39.71 0.35
N VAL A 679 23.04 38.51 0.17
CA VAL A 679 21.70 38.09 0.66
C VAL A 679 21.86 37.10 1.79
N VAL A 680 21.14 37.34 2.89
CA VAL A 680 20.98 36.40 3.99
C VAL A 680 19.76 35.49 3.67
N LEU A 681 19.97 34.18 3.67
CA LEU A 681 18.93 33.20 3.45
C LEU A 681 18.58 32.49 4.75
N ARG A 682 17.29 32.28 4.97
CA ARG A 682 16.78 31.52 6.10
C ARG A 682 15.74 30.52 5.61
N GLU A 683 15.82 29.30 6.12
CA GLU A 683 14.75 28.31 5.96
C GLU A 683 13.85 28.33 7.19
N TYR A 684 12.56 28.45 6.95
CA TYR A 684 11.51 28.36 7.96
C TYR A 684 10.76 27.06 7.78
N ARG A 685 10.34 26.43 8.87
CA ARG A 685 9.48 25.23 8.87
C ARG A 685 8.29 25.43 9.78
N ASN A 686 7.19 24.77 9.42
CA ASN A 686 6.01 24.69 10.25
C ASN A 686 6.08 23.46 11.15
N ASP A 687 5.84 23.62 12.46
CA ASP A 687 5.92 22.54 13.45
C ASP A 687 4.90 21.44 13.25
N HIS A 688 3.71 21.80 12.77
CA HIS A 688 2.60 20.85 12.56
C HIS A 688 2.53 20.31 11.15
N HIS A 689 3.16 20.99 10.19
CA HIS A 689 3.18 20.66 8.78
C HIS A 689 4.61 20.74 8.23
N PRO A 690 5.51 19.77 8.55
CA PRO A 690 6.93 19.84 8.18
C PRO A 690 7.18 19.98 6.67
N GLN A 691 6.21 19.56 5.82
CA GLN A 691 6.25 19.78 4.38
C GLN A 691 6.08 21.24 3.96
N ALA A 692 5.49 22.08 4.82
CA ALA A 692 5.36 23.51 4.58
C ALA A 692 6.65 24.22 5.06
N SER A 693 7.67 24.21 4.21
CA SER A 693 8.92 24.97 4.42
C SER A 693 8.94 26.19 3.54
N ARG A 694 9.60 27.25 4.00
CA ARG A 694 9.76 28.52 3.26
C ARG A 694 11.21 28.97 3.26
N GLU A 695 11.65 29.48 2.12
CA GLU A 695 12.93 30.17 2.00
C GLU A 695 12.69 31.68 1.99
N PHE A 696 13.29 32.38 2.93
CA PHE A 696 13.21 33.81 3.08
C PHE A 696 14.56 34.45 2.79
N ALA A 697 14.56 35.48 1.95
CA ALA A 697 15.74 36.14 1.49
C ALA A 697 15.73 37.63 1.83
N LEU A 698 16.75 38.09 2.57
CA LEU A 698 16.96 39.48 2.95
C LEU A 698 18.24 40.01 2.31
N CYS A 699 18.10 41.00 1.44
CA CYS A 699 19.20 41.76 0.87
C CYS A 699 19.48 43.01 1.73
N ALA A 700 20.76 43.30 1.99
CA ALA A 700 21.14 44.48 2.74
C ALA A 700 20.67 45.81 2.11
N SER A 701 20.58 45.87 0.77
CA SER A 701 20.18 47.07 0.03
C SER A 701 18.74 47.10 -0.43
N CYS A 702 18.17 45.91 -0.80
CA CYS A 702 16.83 45.83 -1.35
C CYS A 702 15.76 45.43 -0.35
N GLY A 703 16.12 45.06 0.87
CA GLY A 703 15.18 44.52 1.87
C GLY A 703 14.77 43.08 1.58
N ASN A 704 13.54 42.73 1.89
CA ASN A 704 12.98 41.38 1.64
C ASN A 704 12.78 41.19 0.15
N ILE A 705 13.61 40.34 -0.48
CA ILE A 705 13.55 40.14 -1.94
C ILE A 705 12.68 38.92 -2.35
N TRP A 706 12.59 37.90 -1.52
CA TRP A 706 11.61 36.84 -1.69
C TRP A 706 11.27 36.14 -0.37
N ASP A 707 10.10 35.54 -0.38
CA ASP A 707 9.57 34.61 0.60
C ASP A 707 8.81 33.53 -0.19
N VAL A 708 9.46 32.39 -0.41
CA VAL A 708 8.96 31.36 -1.33
C VAL A 708 8.88 30.00 -0.64
N PRO A 709 7.99 29.09 -1.10
CA PRO A 709 8.05 27.69 -0.69
C PRO A 709 9.42 27.08 -0.97
N GLY A 710 9.97 26.31 -0.03
CA GLY A 710 11.35 25.82 -0.11
C GLY A 710 11.72 24.95 -1.33
N ALA A 711 10.72 24.50 -2.08
CA ALA A 711 10.90 23.70 -3.31
C ALA A 711 10.65 24.48 -4.60
N VAL A 712 10.36 25.77 -4.53
CA VAL A 712 10.02 26.60 -5.69
C VAL A 712 11.13 27.64 -5.92
N PRO A 713 11.73 27.69 -7.13
CA PRO A 713 12.67 28.75 -7.46
C PRO A 713 12.02 30.14 -7.33
N PRO A 714 12.72 31.11 -6.72
CA PRO A 714 12.18 32.45 -6.55
C PRO A 714 11.84 33.09 -7.91
N PRO A 715 10.62 33.65 -8.09
CA PRO A 715 10.31 34.43 -9.27
C PRO A 715 11.19 35.68 -9.34
N VAL A 716 11.61 36.05 -10.52
CA VAL A 716 12.51 37.20 -10.77
C VAL A 716 11.77 38.32 -11.48
N VAL A 717 11.78 39.53 -10.91
CA VAL A 717 11.20 40.72 -11.55
C VAL A 717 12.10 41.19 -12.68
N LEU A 718 11.50 41.46 -13.84
CA LEU A 718 12.13 41.90 -15.05
C LEU A 718 11.68 43.33 -15.40
N GLY A 719 12.45 44.04 -16.21
CA GLY A 719 12.17 45.40 -16.64
C GLY A 719 13.15 46.44 -16.07
N ALA A 720 12.91 47.70 -16.31
CA ALA A 720 13.73 48.78 -15.75
C ALA A 720 13.50 48.92 -14.22
N ASP A 721 14.53 49.30 -13.51
CA ASP A 721 14.48 49.63 -12.05
C ASP A 721 14.04 51.07 -11.82
N THR A 722 13.86 51.84 -12.89
CA THR A 722 13.37 53.24 -12.86
C THR A 722 12.12 53.37 -13.73
N ALA A 723 11.18 54.18 -13.25
CA ALA A 723 9.93 54.48 -13.95
C ALA A 723 9.59 55.97 -13.82
N ARG A 724 9.14 56.58 -14.93
CA ARG A 724 8.75 57.99 -14.94
C ARG A 724 7.28 58.14 -14.56
N ARG A 725 6.95 59.08 -13.67
CA ARG A 725 5.57 59.40 -13.39
C ARG A 725 4.89 60.06 -14.57
N GLY A 726 3.57 59.94 -14.63
CA GLY A 726 2.77 60.34 -15.81
C GLY A 726 2.88 59.36 -16.98
N GLY A 727 3.61 58.24 -16.80
CA GLY A 727 3.90 57.29 -17.86
C GLY A 727 3.37 55.86 -17.64
N GLU A 728 3.49 55.05 -18.71
CA GLU A 728 3.26 53.64 -18.64
C GLU A 728 4.58 52.86 -18.82
N HIS A 729 4.80 51.90 -17.93
CA HIS A 729 6.06 51.13 -17.86
C HIS A 729 5.80 49.66 -17.94
N ARG A 730 6.59 48.95 -18.73
CA ARG A 730 6.49 47.50 -18.85
C ARG A 730 7.36 46.83 -17.80
N GLN A 731 6.74 46.03 -16.92
CA GLN A 731 7.39 45.24 -15.91
C GLN A 731 7.03 43.78 -16.13
N GLY A 732 7.95 42.86 -15.83
CA GLY A 732 7.74 41.43 -16.03
C GLY A 732 8.09 40.59 -14.83
N VAL A 733 7.65 39.35 -14.84
CA VAL A 733 8.04 38.32 -13.87
C VAL A 733 8.48 37.08 -14.67
N ARG A 734 9.68 36.59 -14.40
CA ARG A 734 10.12 35.27 -14.86
C ARG A 734 9.81 34.24 -13.80
N VAL A 735 9.00 33.26 -14.15
CA VAL A 735 8.69 32.09 -13.34
C VAL A 735 9.45 30.90 -13.89
N THR A 736 10.26 30.27 -13.05
CA THR A 736 11.03 29.05 -13.40
C THR A 736 10.39 27.84 -12.75
N ASN A 737 10.26 26.78 -13.50
CA ASN A 737 9.77 25.47 -13.05
C ASN A 737 10.90 24.45 -13.20
N ASP A 738 11.54 24.09 -12.09
CA ASP A 738 12.60 23.07 -12.05
C ASP A 738 12.06 21.66 -11.79
N ALA A 739 10.75 21.52 -11.64
CA ALA A 739 10.10 20.22 -11.45
C ALA A 739 9.92 19.48 -12.79
N ASP A 740 9.73 18.15 -12.71
CA ASP A 740 9.46 17.28 -13.87
C ASP A 740 7.98 17.30 -14.31
N ARG A 741 7.18 18.21 -13.78
CA ARG A 741 5.75 18.37 -14.06
C ARG A 741 5.40 19.82 -14.31
N PRO A 742 4.30 20.12 -15.01
CA PRO A 742 3.87 21.48 -15.25
C PRO A 742 3.55 22.22 -13.94
N LEU A 743 3.86 23.51 -13.90
CA LEU A 743 3.46 24.41 -12.82
C LEU A 743 2.25 25.21 -13.28
N TYR A 744 1.16 25.10 -12.54
CA TYR A 744 -0.06 25.88 -12.76
C TYR A 744 -0.29 26.82 -11.58
N GLY A 745 -0.99 27.93 -11.80
CA GLY A 745 -1.30 28.90 -10.77
C GLY A 745 -1.67 30.27 -11.31
N ALA A 746 -1.45 31.29 -10.49
CA ALA A 746 -1.69 32.69 -10.83
C ALA A 746 -0.50 33.57 -10.42
N VAL A 747 -0.15 34.58 -11.21
CA VAL A 747 0.93 35.53 -10.89
C VAL A 747 0.46 36.95 -11.14
N GLY A 748 0.85 37.84 -10.25
CA GLY A 748 0.61 39.27 -10.39
C GLY A 748 1.59 40.12 -9.59
N MET A 749 1.56 41.43 -9.82
CA MET A 749 2.37 42.39 -9.05
C MET A 749 1.63 43.70 -8.83
N ARG A 750 1.99 44.43 -7.78
CA ARG A 750 1.51 45.77 -7.45
C ARG A 750 2.66 46.61 -6.89
N LEU A 751 2.53 47.92 -7.03
CA LEU A 751 3.33 48.83 -6.24
C LEU A 751 2.82 48.83 -4.77
N TYR A 752 3.70 48.80 -3.83
CA TYR A 752 3.34 48.88 -2.40
C TYR A 752 2.62 50.20 -2.14
N GLN A 753 1.50 50.19 -1.43
CA GLN A 753 0.62 51.32 -1.18
C GLN A 753 0.09 52.04 -2.47
N ALA A 754 -0.06 51.29 -3.55
CA ALA A 754 -0.50 51.82 -4.86
C ALA A 754 -1.82 52.62 -4.79
N ASP A 755 -2.75 52.19 -3.93
CA ASP A 755 -4.08 52.82 -3.78
C ASP A 755 -4.00 54.26 -3.35
N GLN A 756 -2.97 54.64 -2.55
CA GLN A 756 -2.79 55.98 -2.06
C GLN A 756 -2.40 56.96 -3.21
N HIS A 757 -1.85 56.44 -4.28
CA HIS A 757 -1.32 57.25 -5.39
C HIS A 757 -2.04 56.98 -6.72
N GLY A 758 -3.08 56.17 -6.73
CA GLY A 758 -3.84 55.87 -7.94
C GLY A 758 -3.02 55.09 -8.99
N VAL A 759 -1.98 54.34 -8.55
CA VAL A 759 -1.18 53.51 -9.44
C VAL A 759 -1.93 52.24 -9.87
N THR A 760 -1.90 51.94 -11.14
CA THR A 760 -2.55 50.77 -11.66
C THR A 760 -1.60 49.82 -12.38
N VAL A 761 -1.91 48.49 -12.34
CA VAL A 761 -1.16 47.46 -13.05
C VAL A 761 -2.14 46.64 -13.89
N THR A 762 -1.86 46.48 -15.17
CA THR A 762 -2.74 45.79 -16.13
C THR A 762 -1.94 44.70 -16.89
N PRO A 763 -2.45 43.46 -17.03
CA PRO A 763 -3.58 42.90 -16.25
C PRO A 763 -3.23 42.79 -14.78
N GLY A 764 -4.24 42.74 -13.88
CA GLY A 764 -3.99 42.61 -12.44
C GLY A 764 -3.32 41.28 -12.07
N VAL A 765 -3.84 40.19 -12.66
CA VAL A 765 -3.35 38.83 -12.48
C VAL A 765 -3.25 38.13 -13.83
N ARG A 766 -2.34 37.21 -13.98
CA ARG A 766 -2.19 36.30 -15.12
C ARG A 766 -2.24 34.86 -14.68
N GLU A 767 -2.93 34.03 -15.44
CA GLU A 767 -2.85 32.58 -15.28
C GLU A 767 -1.43 32.09 -15.64
N VAL A 768 -0.92 31.17 -14.83
CA VAL A 768 0.39 30.57 -14.98
C VAL A 768 0.26 29.13 -15.47
N ALA A 769 0.97 28.83 -16.56
CA ALA A 769 1.19 27.48 -17.05
C ALA A 769 2.63 27.41 -17.55
N VAL A 770 3.54 26.81 -16.74
CA VAL A 770 4.96 26.68 -17.10
C VAL A 770 5.28 25.19 -17.25
N PRO A 771 5.74 24.76 -18.45
CA PRO A 771 6.10 23.35 -18.67
C PRO A 771 7.22 22.88 -17.73
N PRO A 772 7.41 21.56 -17.59
CA PRO A 772 8.51 20.98 -16.82
C PRO A 772 9.87 21.51 -17.30
N ARG A 773 10.81 21.71 -16.37
CA ARG A 773 12.20 22.09 -16.65
C ARG A 773 12.33 23.31 -17.58
N SER A 774 11.43 24.30 -17.41
CA SER A 774 11.41 25.48 -18.25
C SER A 774 11.12 26.75 -17.48
N SER A 775 11.22 27.90 -18.17
CA SER A 775 10.88 29.21 -17.62
C SER A 775 9.95 29.95 -18.56
N ARG A 776 9.08 30.78 -18.00
CA ARG A 776 8.16 31.65 -18.75
C ARG A 776 8.13 33.05 -18.16
N GLU A 777 7.97 34.05 -19.03
CA GLU A 777 7.87 35.44 -18.63
C GLU A 777 6.44 35.94 -18.75
N PHE A 778 5.99 36.65 -17.74
CA PHE A 778 4.67 37.26 -17.65
C PHE A 778 4.83 38.76 -17.55
N TRP A 779 4.24 39.54 -18.50
CA TRP A 779 4.42 40.94 -18.61
C TRP A 779 3.18 41.72 -18.20
N PHE A 780 3.40 42.88 -17.54
CA PHE A 780 2.41 43.77 -16.98
C PHE A 780 2.73 45.22 -17.38
N THR A 781 1.70 46.03 -17.48
CA THR A 781 1.84 47.49 -17.71
C THR A 781 1.53 48.20 -16.40
N LEU A 782 2.53 48.85 -15.85
CA LEU A 782 2.44 49.72 -14.70
C LEU A 782 2.18 51.16 -15.14
N LYS A 783 1.06 51.75 -14.75
CA LYS A 783 0.70 53.13 -15.03
C LYS A 783 0.88 53.96 -13.76
N LEU A 784 1.80 54.92 -13.82
CA LEU A 784 2.15 55.85 -12.75
C LEU A 784 1.50 57.22 -13.02
N PRO A 785 0.56 57.70 -12.16
CA PRO A 785 0.07 59.06 -12.22
C PRO A 785 1.18 60.10 -11.97
N GLU A 786 0.98 61.31 -12.44
CA GLU A 786 1.93 62.39 -12.19
C GLU A 786 2.14 62.71 -10.72
N GLY A 787 1.12 62.54 -9.90
CA GLY A 787 1.14 62.79 -8.44
C GLY A 787 1.86 61.76 -7.59
N VAL A 788 2.44 60.71 -8.16
CA VAL A 788 3.23 59.71 -7.43
C VAL A 788 4.52 60.41 -6.94
N PRO A 789 4.91 60.27 -5.67
CA PRO A 789 6.19 60.82 -5.18
C PRO A 789 7.39 60.27 -5.97
N ALA A 790 8.38 61.14 -6.22
CA ALA A 790 9.64 60.72 -6.86
C ALA A 790 10.60 60.16 -5.79
N HIS A 791 10.51 58.90 -5.49
CA HIS A 791 11.38 58.18 -4.55
C HIS A 791 11.44 56.69 -4.87
N MET A 792 12.02 55.91 -3.98
CA MET A 792 12.07 54.47 -4.11
C MET A 792 10.76 53.85 -3.62
N GLU A 793 10.18 53.01 -4.45
CA GLU A 793 8.99 52.24 -4.15
C GLU A 793 9.28 50.72 -4.21
N PHE A 794 8.47 49.89 -3.56
CA PHE A 794 8.56 48.44 -3.64
C PHE A 794 7.59 47.91 -4.67
N LEU A 795 8.10 47.35 -5.78
CA LEU A 795 7.30 46.57 -6.69
C LEU A 795 7.28 45.13 -6.18
N ARG A 796 6.11 44.73 -5.64
CA ARG A 796 5.93 43.43 -4.99
C ARG A 796 4.92 42.59 -5.74
N GLY A 797 5.17 41.31 -5.82
CA GLY A 797 4.26 40.36 -6.49
C GLY A 797 4.15 39.04 -5.78
N PHE A 798 3.18 38.28 -6.25
CA PHE A 798 2.90 36.92 -5.79
C PHE A 798 2.74 35.97 -6.97
N LEU A 799 3.33 34.79 -6.83
CA LEU A 799 2.99 33.60 -7.56
C LEU A 799 2.22 32.67 -6.59
N VAL A 800 1.00 32.36 -6.92
CA VAL A 800 0.16 31.43 -6.14
C VAL A 800 -0.03 30.16 -6.94
N SER A 801 0.31 29.02 -6.36
CA SER A 801 0.18 27.69 -6.95
C SER A 801 -0.23 26.71 -5.87
N ASN A 802 -1.35 26.02 -6.07
CA ASN A 802 -1.88 25.07 -5.10
C ASN A 802 -2.09 25.69 -3.70
N LEU A 803 -2.60 26.91 -3.65
CA LEU A 803 -2.77 27.71 -2.41
C LEU A 803 -1.46 27.97 -1.65
N ASP A 804 -0.32 27.71 -2.23
CA ASP A 804 0.98 28.15 -1.69
C ASP A 804 1.41 29.45 -2.37
N VAL A 805 2.07 30.30 -1.61
CA VAL A 805 2.35 31.68 -1.99
C VAL A 805 3.84 31.89 -2.09
N ALA A 806 4.35 32.22 -3.25
CA ALA A 806 5.70 32.73 -3.45
C ALA A 806 5.65 34.26 -3.62
N MET A 807 6.13 34.99 -2.61
CA MET A 807 6.28 36.45 -2.68
C MET A 807 7.63 36.80 -3.28
N PHE A 808 7.66 37.81 -4.12
CA PHE A 808 8.87 38.38 -4.67
C PHE A 808 8.78 39.92 -4.68
N GLN A 809 9.93 40.56 -4.61
CA GLN A 809 10.01 42.04 -4.52
C GLN A 809 11.24 42.55 -5.23
N ARG A 810 11.11 43.76 -5.80
CA ARG A 810 12.20 44.58 -6.34
C ARG A 810 11.95 46.04 -6.01
N ASN A 811 13.03 46.82 -5.81
CA ASN A 811 12.97 48.27 -5.73
C ASN A 811 12.72 48.88 -7.11
N LEU A 812 11.84 49.85 -7.18
CA LEU A 812 11.53 50.66 -8.35
C LEU A 812 11.70 52.14 -7.99
N TRP A 813 12.57 52.83 -8.71
CA TRP A 813 12.78 54.26 -8.54
C TRP A 813 11.82 55.07 -9.40
N THR A 814 10.93 55.87 -8.82
CA THR A 814 10.08 56.78 -9.56
C THR A 814 10.82 58.06 -9.83
N ARG A 815 10.78 58.53 -11.11
CA ARG A 815 11.46 59.75 -11.55
C ARG A 815 10.44 60.79 -12.03
N PRO A 816 10.83 62.11 -11.95
CA PRO A 816 9.98 63.16 -12.52
C PRO A 816 9.66 62.96 -14.01
N ALA A 817 8.58 63.53 -14.51
CA ALA A 817 8.27 63.63 -15.92
C ALA A 817 9.37 64.42 -16.67
N GLU A 818 9.50 64.26 -18.00
CA GLU A 818 10.57 64.91 -18.75
C GLU A 818 10.56 66.44 -18.69
N GLU A 819 9.42 67.08 -18.50
CA GLU A 819 9.30 68.53 -18.34
C GLU A 819 9.95 69.06 -17.01
N ASP A 820 10.06 68.25 -15.97
CA ASP A 820 10.74 68.60 -14.75
C ASP A 820 12.29 68.40 -14.85
N ALA A 821 12.80 67.78 -15.91
CA ALA A 821 14.22 67.51 -16.09
C ALA A 821 15.02 68.74 -16.59
N THR A 822 14.35 69.88 -16.85
CA THR A 822 15.01 71.13 -17.22
C THR A 822 15.41 72.01 -16.01
N ALA A 823 15.10 71.58 -14.80
CA ALA A 823 15.68 72.17 -13.59
C ALA A 823 17.17 71.81 -13.54
N PRO A 824 18.10 72.78 -13.29
CA PRO A 824 19.52 72.50 -13.26
C PRO A 824 19.78 71.46 -12.19
N GLU A 825 20.55 70.42 -12.53
CA GLU A 825 21.09 69.49 -11.58
C GLU A 825 21.81 70.30 -10.52
N ALA A 826 21.14 70.52 -9.38
CA ALA A 826 21.86 70.95 -8.15
C ALA A 826 22.86 69.85 -7.88
N GLU A 827 24.17 70.19 -7.89
CA GLU A 827 25.26 69.28 -7.55
C GLU A 827 24.82 68.39 -6.39
N ALA A 828 24.61 67.14 -6.69
CA ALA A 828 24.27 66.13 -5.66
C ALA A 828 25.55 65.97 -4.83
N ASP A 829 25.65 66.84 -3.83
CA ASP A 829 26.55 66.63 -2.71
C ASP A 829 26.19 65.24 -2.15
N SER A 830 27.20 64.41 -2.04
CA SER A 830 27.14 63.00 -1.65
C SER A 830 26.36 62.81 -0.35
N ALA A 831 25.05 62.82 -0.42
CA ALA A 831 24.19 62.38 0.66
C ALA A 831 24.31 60.86 0.76
N VAL A 832 25.03 60.38 1.74
CA VAL A 832 25.00 59.02 2.23
C VAL A 832 23.52 58.59 2.26
N PRO A 833 23.12 57.50 1.56
CA PRO A 833 21.75 57.08 1.57
C PRO A 833 21.32 56.88 3.03
N PRO A 834 20.10 57.29 3.41
CA PRO A 834 19.64 57.16 4.78
C PRO A 834 19.74 55.69 5.17
N VAL A 835 20.57 55.42 6.16
CA VAL A 835 20.63 54.12 6.81
C VAL A 835 19.26 53.94 7.46
N TRP A 836 18.42 53.17 6.88
CA TRP A 836 17.19 52.76 7.55
C TRP A 836 17.55 52.10 8.86
N PRO A 837 16.92 52.48 9.98
CA PRO A 837 17.07 51.71 11.21
C PRO A 837 16.71 50.26 10.90
N PRO A 838 17.44 49.27 11.40
CA PRO A 838 17.11 47.89 11.22
C PRO A 838 15.66 47.73 11.65
N SER A 839 14.82 47.29 10.73
CA SER A 839 13.41 47.05 10.92
C SER A 839 13.25 46.27 12.22
N GLY A 840 12.61 46.92 13.18
CA GLY A 840 12.19 46.50 14.49
C GLY A 840 12.98 45.36 15.13
N THR A 841 13.76 45.69 16.09
CA THR A 841 14.05 44.80 17.21
C THR A 841 12.70 44.25 17.67
N VAL A 842 12.39 43.01 17.30
CA VAL A 842 11.27 42.28 17.89
C VAL A 842 11.63 42.16 19.37
N VAL A 843 11.08 43.05 20.19
CA VAL A 843 11.10 42.88 21.63
C VAL A 843 10.23 41.67 21.90
N SER A 844 10.85 40.50 21.99
CA SER A 844 10.21 39.32 22.54
C SER A 844 9.87 39.60 23.99
N SER A 845 8.65 40.08 24.24
CA SER A 845 8.09 40.11 25.57
C SER A 845 7.88 38.67 26.01
N VAL A 846 8.90 38.10 26.64
CA VAL A 846 8.78 36.85 27.41
C VAL A 846 7.83 37.16 28.58
N VAL A 847 6.56 36.86 28.38
CA VAL A 847 5.60 36.78 29.48
C VAL A 847 5.94 35.51 30.25
N ARG A 848 6.71 35.66 31.33
CA ARG A 848 6.84 34.63 32.35
C ARG A 848 5.48 34.46 33.04
N GLY A 849 4.69 33.49 32.60
CA GLY A 849 3.54 33.00 33.34
C GLY A 849 4.02 32.37 34.66
N ARG A 850 3.70 33.02 35.78
CA ARG A 850 3.81 32.41 37.10
C ARG A 850 2.74 31.31 37.20
N GLY A 851 3.16 30.13 37.67
CA GLY A 851 2.33 29.02 37.95
C GLY A 851 1.29 29.24 39.06
N ARG A 852 0.22 28.51 38.92
CA ARG A 852 -0.45 27.73 39.97
C ARG A 852 -1.07 26.50 39.29
#